data_b7176f20804507076ce2fcf7d623b10b
#
_entry.id   b7176f20804507076ce2fcf7d623b10b
#
_cell.length_a   1.000
_cell.length_b   1.000
_cell.length_c   1.000
_cell.angle_alpha   90.00
_cell.angle_beta   90.00
_cell.angle_gamma   90.00
#
_symmetry.space_group_name_H-M   'P 1'
#
loop_
_entity.id
_entity.type
_entity.pdbx_description
1 polymer ?
#
loop_
_entity_poly.entity_id
_entity_poly.type
_entity_poly.pdbx_seq_one_letter_code
_entity_poly.pdbx_strand_id
1 'polypeptide(L)'
;MAVVPMKRLELFALRRDRKAILELLQRRGVVEVESTQASGEVFRQADTSQARQELETQARLLEQAVELLDHTVPVKKGMLSFLAGRKPVTWEEYQRQGQEAPALLEQAREILRLGKLVTDSEAQAQRLEAQLETLKPWMALDLPLDAKGTGSTRVFLGSFPQALEEGALKAQLAQRLPQVSGMEAEVLSCQAQQTCVFLVCLRQDAAQVEEALRSMGFTYPAVTSPLPPAQQAKALEEEIRGARKEREDALGEIAGLAPKREELLLAADYISARAEKYQVLGELWQSPHTFCLAGYLPAEDAPGLVGELESRFTLLAEVTQPGPQEDPPVKLKNNFFTEPVEGVVEGYSLPGKHEVDPSAVMAFFYYVLFGMMLSDAAYGILTVVGSAFALRKFPDMELKMRKTLRMFLFCGISTTVWGVLFGSYFGDAIPVIAQTFFHTEITVPALWFEPLDDPMRLLIFSFGVGVAHLFTGLGVQFYQLAKQKKYADALYDVVFWYLLVGGLIVVLLSTEIFQNIAELPFVVPGPVAAVAGVLAGIGAVGILFTAGRESRNPVKRFLKGLYGLYGVSSYLSDILSYSRLLALGLATSVISTVFNQLGAMLGGGVVGAIFFAVVFLIGHSMNMAINLLGAYVHTNRLQFVEFFGKFYEGGGRAYAPFAANTKHFQIKEEK
;
A
#
# COMPACT_ATOMS: atom_id res chain seq x y z
N MET A 1 30.85 -7.59 -1.39
CA MET A 1 29.94 -7.47 -0.25
C MET A 1 28.76 -6.68 -0.73
N ALA A 2 27.54 -7.15 -0.44
CA ALA A 2 26.33 -6.46 -0.90
C ALA A 2 26.03 -5.19 -0.07
N VAL A 3 26.51 -5.13 1.18
CA VAL A 3 26.44 -3.92 1.99
C VAL A 3 27.51 -2.94 1.52
N VAL A 4 27.07 -1.77 1.03
CA VAL A 4 27.97 -0.71 0.57
C VAL A 4 28.66 -0.08 1.80
N PRO A 5 30.00 0.03 1.80
CA PRO A 5 30.70 0.71 2.89
C PRO A 5 30.33 2.20 2.89
N MET A 6 29.89 2.68 4.04
CA MET A 6 29.56 4.09 4.25
C MET A 6 30.75 4.84 4.82
N LYS A 7 30.86 6.12 4.50
CA LYS A 7 31.80 7.06 5.12
C LYS A 7 31.02 8.21 5.73
N ARG A 8 31.60 8.79 6.76
CA ARG A 8 31.12 10.01 7.39
C ARG A 8 31.74 11.20 6.68
N LEU A 9 30.91 12.14 6.27
CA LEU A 9 31.30 13.43 5.71
C LEU A 9 31.05 14.50 6.76
N GLU A 10 32.07 15.30 7.04
CA GLU A 10 31.96 16.55 7.80
C GLU A 10 32.38 17.70 6.89
N LEU A 11 31.49 18.67 6.72
CA LEU A 11 31.65 19.74 5.76
C LEU A 11 31.56 21.09 6.53
N PHE A 12 32.60 21.90 6.42
CA PHE A 12 32.66 23.26 6.96
C PHE A 12 32.76 24.25 5.80
N ALA A 13 31.78 25.11 5.62
CA ALA A 13 31.73 26.03 4.50
C ALA A 13 31.20 27.40 4.90
N LEU A 14 31.34 28.39 3.98
CA LEU A 14 30.86 29.74 4.20
C LEU A 14 29.34 29.81 4.19
N ARG A 15 28.76 30.51 5.15
CA ARG A 15 27.29 30.65 5.30
C ARG A 15 26.63 31.22 4.06
N ARG A 16 27.29 32.08 3.28
CA ARG A 16 26.75 32.63 2.03
C ARG A 16 26.47 31.56 0.97
N ASP A 17 27.27 30.49 0.94
CA ASP A 17 27.23 29.44 -0.09
C ASP A 17 26.31 28.27 0.30
N ARG A 18 25.75 28.28 1.54
CA ARG A 18 24.97 27.16 2.10
C ARG A 18 23.82 26.71 1.25
N LYS A 19 23.05 27.63 0.61
CA LYS A 19 21.90 27.29 -0.23
C LYS A 19 22.34 26.61 -1.52
N ALA A 20 23.42 27.07 -2.13
CA ALA A 20 23.99 26.50 -3.35
C ALA A 20 24.61 25.13 -3.10
N ILE A 21 25.29 24.95 -1.96
CA ILE A 21 25.84 23.66 -1.54
C ILE A 21 24.70 22.66 -1.29
N LEU A 22 23.65 23.03 -0.55
CA LEU A 22 22.49 22.16 -0.33
C LEU A 22 21.78 21.81 -1.64
N GLU A 23 21.70 22.71 -2.60
CA GLU A 23 21.11 22.45 -3.90
C GLU A 23 21.94 21.43 -4.71
N LEU A 24 23.27 21.53 -4.67
CA LEU A 24 24.15 20.55 -5.27
C LEU A 24 24.03 19.19 -4.59
N LEU A 25 24.01 19.14 -3.26
CA LEU A 25 23.82 17.90 -2.50
C LEU A 25 22.47 17.24 -2.79
N GLN A 26 21.39 18.05 -2.85
CA GLN A 26 20.04 17.58 -3.18
C GLN A 26 19.95 17.05 -4.62
N ARG A 27 20.62 17.72 -5.55
CA ARG A 27 20.72 17.26 -6.95
C ARG A 27 21.44 15.93 -7.05
N ARG A 28 22.60 15.80 -6.37
CA ARG A 28 23.41 14.56 -6.40
C ARG A 28 22.73 13.40 -5.66
N GLY A 29 21.96 13.69 -4.61
CA GLY A 29 21.21 12.68 -3.87
C GLY A 29 22.07 11.56 -3.28
N VAL A 30 23.29 11.87 -2.83
CA VAL A 30 24.25 10.87 -2.34
C VAL A 30 24.66 11.07 -0.88
N VAL A 31 24.18 12.09 -0.21
CA VAL A 31 24.47 12.37 1.20
C VAL A 31 23.21 12.27 2.03
N GLU A 32 23.22 11.42 3.03
CA GLU A 32 22.22 11.45 4.10
C GLU A 32 22.70 12.40 5.17
N VAL A 33 21.99 13.53 5.34
CA VAL A 33 22.35 14.55 6.34
C VAL A 33 21.93 14.09 7.71
N GLU A 34 22.84 14.19 8.68
CA GLU A 34 22.59 13.86 10.07
C GLU A 34 22.45 15.13 10.90
N SER A 35 21.46 15.13 11.80
CA SER A 35 21.34 16.21 12.80
C SER A 35 22.44 16.05 13.83
N THR A 36 23.52 16.82 13.69
CA THR A 36 24.68 16.78 14.59
C THR A 36 24.42 17.63 15.82
N GLN A 37 24.76 17.13 17.00
CA GLN A 37 24.80 17.94 18.21
C GLN A 37 26.16 18.63 18.27
N ALA A 38 26.24 19.90 17.86
CA ALA A 38 27.42 20.68 18.08
C ALA A 38 27.40 21.26 19.52
N SER A 39 28.37 20.90 20.30
CA SER A 39 28.61 21.50 21.64
C SER A 39 29.40 22.78 21.48
N GLY A 40 28.74 23.94 21.62
CA GLY A 40 29.43 25.23 21.65
C GLY A 40 28.46 26.41 21.62
N GLU A 41 28.79 27.47 22.37
CA GLU A 41 27.98 28.71 22.44
C GLU A 41 27.94 29.52 21.12
N VAL A 42 28.85 29.22 20.17
CA VAL A 42 29.02 29.96 18.92
C VAL A 42 28.15 29.47 17.80
N PHE A 43 27.80 28.19 17.78
CA PHE A 43 26.98 27.58 16.73
C PHE A 43 25.51 27.47 17.15
N ARG A 44 24.62 27.94 16.31
CA ARG A 44 23.16 27.87 16.53
C ARG A 44 22.45 27.33 15.28
N GLN A 45 21.37 26.67 15.48
CA GLN A 45 20.47 26.27 14.38
C GLN A 45 19.67 27.47 13.87
N ALA A 46 19.34 27.50 12.59
CA ALA A 46 18.47 28.53 12.02
C ALA A 46 17.00 28.14 12.22
N ASP A 47 16.21 29.08 12.67
CA ASP A 47 14.76 28.90 12.62
C ASP A 47 14.27 29.06 11.16
N THR A 48 13.87 27.97 10.56
CA THR A 48 13.32 27.89 9.20
C THR A 48 11.86 27.42 9.20
N SER A 49 11.27 27.26 10.38
CA SER A 49 9.94 26.67 10.57
C SER A 49 8.85 27.43 9.81
N GLN A 50 8.86 28.76 9.85
CA GLN A 50 7.87 29.58 9.15
C GLN A 50 8.00 29.44 7.62
N ALA A 51 9.22 29.53 7.09
CA ALA A 51 9.44 29.40 5.64
C ALA A 51 9.11 28.00 5.13
N ARG A 52 9.42 26.98 5.92
CA ARG A 52 9.03 25.59 5.62
C ARG A 52 7.51 25.43 5.60
N GLN A 53 6.80 25.90 6.63
CA GLN A 53 5.35 25.80 6.74
C GLN A 53 4.65 26.55 5.60
N GLU A 54 5.17 27.69 5.16
CA GLU A 54 4.65 28.42 4.01
C GLU A 54 4.78 27.60 2.71
N LEU A 55 5.95 27.00 2.46
CA LEU A 55 6.18 26.13 1.30
C LEU A 55 5.28 24.87 1.33
N GLU A 56 5.15 24.23 2.49
CA GLU A 56 4.26 23.07 2.63
C GLU A 56 2.79 23.45 2.40
N THR A 57 2.39 24.67 2.79
CA THR A 57 1.03 25.17 2.53
C THR A 57 0.81 25.42 1.04
N GLN A 58 1.81 25.99 0.36
CA GLN A 58 1.77 26.22 -1.09
C GLN A 58 1.70 24.89 -1.87
N ALA A 59 2.50 23.90 -1.46
CA ALA A 59 2.45 22.58 -2.10
C ALA A 59 1.08 21.91 -1.93
N ARG A 60 0.51 21.95 -0.74
CA ARG A 60 -0.84 21.44 -0.47
C ARG A 60 -1.92 22.15 -1.28
N LEU A 61 -1.81 23.45 -1.47
CA LEU A 61 -2.75 24.23 -2.27
C LEU A 61 -2.74 23.75 -3.73
N LEU A 62 -1.57 23.47 -4.30
CA LEU A 62 -1.44 22.91 -5.65
C LEU A 62 -2.05 21.50 -5.74
N GLU A 63 -1.76 20.63 -4.76
CA GLU A 63 -2.33 19.28 -4.72
C GLU A 63 -3.86 19.31 -4.60
N GLN A 64 -4.43 20.18 -3.76
CA GLN A 64 -5.88 20.36 -3.63
C GLN A 64 -6.53 20.86 -4.94
N ALA A 65 -5.87 21.78 -5.65
CA ALA A 65 -6.36 22.23 -6.95
C ALA A 65 -6.40 21.09 -7.97
N VAL A 66 -5.38 20.22 -7.97
CA VAL A 66 -5.37 19.04 -8.85
C VAL A 66 -6.41 18.01 -8.44
N GLU A 67 -6.63 17.79 -7.14
CA GLU A 67 -7.68 16.90 -6.66
C GLU A 67 -9.07 17.35 -7.14
N LEU A 68 -9.34 18.67 -7.09
CA LEU A 68 -10.56 19.25 -7.62
C LEU A 68 -10.67 19.06 -9.14
N LEU A 69 -9.57 19.24 -9.89
CA LEU A 69 -9.53 18.97 -11.33
C LEU A 69 -9.81 17.49 -11.63
N ASP A 70 -9.26 16.57 -10.85
CA ASP A 70 -9.48 15.12 -11.00
C ASP A 70 -10.92 14.73 -10.71
N HIS A 71 -11.57 15.40 -9.76
CA HIS A 71 -12.99 15.19 -9.45
C HIS A 71 -13.90 15.74 -10.55
N THR A 72 -13.57 16.92 -11.10
CA THR A 72 -14.40 17.62 -12.11
C THR A 72 -14.20 17.02 -13.51
N VAL A 73 -12.96 16.72 -13.88
CA VAL A 73 -12.56 16.15 -15.17
C VAL A 73 -11.73 14.89 -14.93
N PRO A 74 -12.38 13.75 -14.64
CA PRO A 74 -11.68 12.52 -14.33
C PRO A 74 -10.85 12.01 -15.51
N VAL A 75 -9.58 11.71 -15.26
CA VAL A 75 -8.70 11.07 -16.24
C VAL A 75 -8.99 9.58 -16.26
N LYS A 76 -9.29 9.02 -17.42
CA LYS A 76 -9.44 7.58 -17.59
C LYS A 76 -8.08 6.89 -17.38
N LYS A 77 -7.81 6.44 -16.17
CA LYS A 77 -6.64 5.61 -15.87
C LYS A 77 -6.93 4.19 -16.33
N GLY A 78 -6.07 3.62 -17.17
CA GLY A 78 -6.17 2.21 -17.55
C GLY A 78 -6.01 1.30 -16.32
N MET A 79 -6.58 0.09 -16.37
CA MET A 79 -6.50 -0.88 -15.26
C MET A 79 -5.05 -1.18 -14.79
N LEU A 80 -4.06 -1.06 -15.68
CA LEU A 80 -2.65 -1.29 -15.40
C LEU A 80 -1.84 0.00 -15.19
N SER A 81 -2.50 1.16 -15.02
CA SER A 81 -1.80 2.45 -14.83
C SER A 81 -0.93 2.50 -13.58
N PHE A 82 -1.25 1.70 -12.55
CA PHE A 82 -0.43 1.57 -11.34
C PHE A 82 0.97 0.96 -11.62
N LEU A 83 1.16 0.28 -12.75
CA LEU A 83 2.45 -0.26 -13.18
C LEU A 83 3.27 0.76 -13.99
N ALA A 84 2.66 1.83 -14.48
CA ALA A 84 3.33 2.78 -15.38
C ALA A 84 4.46 3.56 -14.68
N GLY A 85 4.43 3.63 -13.34
CA GLY A 85 5.38 4.43 -12.57
C GLY A 85 5.15 5.94 -12.72
N ARG A 86 6.08 6.72 -12.19
CA ARG A 86 6.07 8.17 -12.29
C ARG A 86 6.64 8.63 -13.63
N LYS A 87 6.02 9.64 -14.23
CA LYS A 87 6.47 10.21 -15.52
C LYS A 87 7.90 10.76 -15.36
N PRO A 88 8.85 10.37 -16.24
CA PRO A 88 10.19 10.92 -16.20
C PRO A 88 10.21 12.36 -16.69
N VAL A 89 10.96 13.22 -16.00
CA VAL A 89 11.15 14.64 -16.30
C VAL A 89 12.64 14.96 -16.22
N THR A 90 13.15 15.81 -17.12
CA THR A 90 14.53 16.27 -17.08
C THR A 90 14.75 17.30 -15.96
N TRP A 91 16.00 17.41 -15.47
CA TRP A 91 16.33 18.41 -14.44
C TRP A 91 16.07 19.85 -14.92
N GLU A 92 16.30 20.13 -16.20
CA GLU A 92 16.05 21.47 -16.78
C GLU A 92 14.56 21.80 -16.80
N GLU A 93 13.70 20.86 -17.17
CA GLU A 93 12.24 21.04 -17.15
C GLU A 93 11.73 21.24 -15.72
N TYR A 94 12.25 20.46 -14.77
CA TYR A 94 11.95 20.60 -13.35
C TYR A 94 12.31 21.99 -12.80
N GLN A 95 13.50 22.54 -13.17
CA GLN A 95 13.90 23.88 -12.74
C GLN A 95 13.08 24.98 -13.41
N ARG A 96 12.79 24.85 -14.71
CA ARG A 96 11.94 25.82 -15.44
C ARG A 96 10.56 25.93 -14.78
N GLN A 97 9.96 24.79 -14.47
CA GLN A 97 8.66 24.75 -13.80
C GLN A 97 8.73 25.38 -12.41
N GLY A 98 9.85 25.26 -11.75
CA GLY A 98 10.09 25.94 -10.48
C GLY A 98 10.11 27.46 -10.56
N GLN A 99 10.53 28.02 -11.70
CA GLN A 99 10.47 29.48 -11.95
C GLN A 99 9.03 29.93 -12.23
N GLU A 100 8.21 29.08 -12.84
CA GLU A 100 6.80 29.33 -13.15
C GLU A 100 5.86 29.05 -11.97
N ALA A 101 6.37 28.47 -10.88
CA ALA A 101 5.57 28.10 -9.71
C ALA A 101 4.70 29.23 -9.12
N PRO A 102 5.13 30.51 -9.05
CA PRO A 102 4.27 31.59 -8.56
C PRO A 102 3.02 31.80 -9.41
N ALA A 103 3.14 31.71 -10.75
CA ALA A 103 2.00 31.83 -11.66
C ALA A 103 1.04 30.64 -11.53
N LEU A 104 1.59 29.43 -11.33
CA LEU A 104 0.80 28.22 -11.11
C LEU A 104 0.07 28.23 -9.76
N LEU A 105 0.66 28.85 -8.73
CA LEU A 105 -0.02 29.06 -7.44
C LEU A 105 -1.25 29.97 -7.59
N GLU A 106 -1.19 31.02 -8.40
CA GLU A 106 -2.35 31.88 -8.68
C GLU A 106 -3.43 31.10 -9.43
N GLN A 107 -3.05 30.26 -10.39
CA GLN A 107 -3.99 29.40 -11.09
C GLN A 107 -4.64 28.36 -10.16
N ALA A 108 -3.87 27.79 -9.24
CA ALA A 108 -4.40 26.87 -8.23
C ALA A 108 -5.41 27.56 -7.30
N ARG A 109 -5.13 28.80 -6.90
CA ARG A 109 -6.09 29.61 -6.10
C ARG A 109 -7.38 29.87 -6.89
N GLU A 110 -7.26 30.16 -8.17
CA GLU A 110 -8.41 30.38 -9.04
C GLU A 110 -9.24 29.10 -9.21
N ILE A 111 -8.61 27.94 -9.42
CA ILE A 111 -9.30 26.65 -9.45
C ILE A 111 -10.08 26.40 -8.15
N LEU A 112 -9.46 26.64 -6.99
CA LEU A 112 -10.11 26.46 -5.69
C LEU A 112 -11.24 27.48 -5.46
N ARG A 113 -11.07 28.72 -5.93
CA ARG A 113 -12.12 29.75 -5.90
C ARG A 113 -13.34 29.33 -6.72
N LEU A 114 -13.10 28.85 -7.94
CA LEU A 114 -14.16 28.33 -8.82
C LEU A 114 -14.84 27.09 -8.22
N GLY A 115 -14.07 26.20 -7.59
CA GLY A 115 -14.62 25.04 -6.89
C GLY A 115 -15.54 25.42 -5.73
N LYS A 116 -15.17 26.46 -4.98
CA LYS A 116 -16.04 27.00 -3.94
C LYS A 116 -17.31 27.60 -4.54
N LEU A 117 -17.18 28.36 -5.64
CA LEU A 117 -18.33 28.93 -6.35
C LEU A 117 -19.31 27.83 -6.82
N VAL A 118 -18.79 26.71 -7.36
CA VAL A 118 -19.61 25.55 -7.74
C VAL A 118 -20.41 25.02 -6.56
N THR A 119 -19.74 24.87 -5.40
CA THR A 119 -20.41 24.36 -4.18
C THR A 119 -21.45 25.33 -3.64
N ASP A 120 -21.13 26.63 -3.62
CA ASP A 120 -22.01 27.67 -3.10
C ASP A 120 -23.24 27.83 -4.02
N SER A 121 -23.06 27.84 -5.34
CA SER A 121 -24.17 27.94 -6.33
C SER A 121 -25.05 26.68 -6.31
N GLU A 122 -24.50 25.49 -6.09
CA GLU A 122 -25.28 24.26 -5.92
C GLU A 122 -26.15 24.32 -4.65
N ALA A 123 -25.56 24.73 -3.53
CA ALA A 123 -26.28 24.89 -2.27
C ALA A 123 -27.38 25.96 -2.38
N GLN A 124 -27.11 27.05 -3.08
CA GLN A 124 -28.10 28.10 -3.37
C GLN A 124 -29.26 27.57 -4.23
N ALA A 125 -28.97 26.85 -5.31
CA ALA A 125 -29.99 26.24 -6.15
C ALA A 125 -30.88 25.26 -5.36
N GLN A 126 -30.30 24.38 -4.56
CA GLN A 126 -31.06 23.45 -3.71
C GLN A 126 -31.94 24.17 -2.69
N ARG A 127 -31.45 25.25 -2.08
CA ARG A 127 -32.24 26.09 -1.17
C ARG A 127 -33.42 26.74 -1.83
N LEU A 128 -33.22 27.32 -3.03
CA LEU A 128 -34.27 27.96 -3.81
C LEU A 128 -35.30 26.93 -4.31
N GLU A 129 -34.86 25.74 -4.71
CA GLU A 129 -35.73 24.62 -5.09
C GLU A 129 -36.62 24.18 -3.90
N ALA A 130 -36.07 24.09 -2.70
CA ALA A 130 -36.85 23.78 -1.51
C ALA A 130 -37.90 24.87 -1.21
N GLN A 131 -37.56 26.14 -1.45
CA GLN A 131 -38.52 27.23 -1.33
C GLN A 131 -39.61 27.14 -2.40
N LEU A 132 -39.26 26.80 -3.63
CA LEU A 132 -40.22 26.62 -4.73
C LEU A 132 -41.20 25.47 -4.41
N GLU A 133 -40.70 24.35 -3.88
CA GLU A 133 -41.53 23.20 -3.46
C GLU A 133 -42.58 23.63 -2.41
N THR A 134 -42.20 24.51 -1.48
CA THR A 134 -43.14 24.99 -0.43
C THR A 134 -44.19 25.91 -0.98
N LEU A 135 -43.99 26.56 -2.16
CA LEU A 135 -44.95 27.41 -2.83
C LEU A 135 -45.93 26.65 -3.73
N LYS A 136 -45.57 25.44 -4.22
CA LYS A 136 -46.40 24.66 -5.15
C LYS A 136 -47.89 24.51 -4.69
N PRO A 137 -48.19 24.22 -3.43
CA PRO A 137 -49.57 24.08 -2.97
C PRO A 137 -50.40 25.35 -3.03
N TRP A 138 -49.74 26.54 -3.16
CA TRP A 138 -50.33 27.86 -3.17
C TRP A 138 -50.49 28.49 -4.56
N MET A 139 -50.07 27.76 -5.62
CA MET A 139 -50.00 28.31 -7.00
C MET A 139 -51.33 28.80 -7.54
N ALA A 140 -52.48 28.32 -7.04
CA ALA A 140 -53.81 28.75 -7.44
C ALA A 140 -54.21 30.11 -6.83
N LEU A 141 -53.43 30.67 -5.89
CA LEU A 141 -53.75 31.89 -5.19
C LEU A 141 -53.23 33.11 -5.98
N ASP A 142 -54.14 34.06 -6.32
CA ASP A 142 -53.78 35.30 -6.99
C ASP A 142 -53.40 36.44 -6.06
N LEU A 143 -53.43 36.20 -4.75
CA LEU A 143 -53.09 37.18 -3.71
C LEU A 143 -51.74 36.85 -3.05
N PRO A 144 -51.04 37.89 -2.53
CA PRO A 144 -49.84 37.67 -1.76
C PRO A 144 -50.10 36.80 -0.51
N LEU A 145 -49.13 35.94 -0.14
CA LEU A 145 -49.26 35.07 1.07
C LEU A 145 -49.31 35.84 2.39
N ASP A 146 -48.91 37.11 2.40
CA ASP A 146 -49.01 38.01 3.55
C ASP A 146 -50.30 38.84 3.58
N ALA A 147 -51.25 38.60 2.64
CA ALA A 147 -52.50 39.34 2.53
C ALA A 147 -53.34 39.24 3.82
N LYS A 148 -53.59 40.34 4.47
CA LYS A 148 -54.35 40.45 5.74
C LYS A 148 -55.79 40.77 5.56
N GLY A 149 -56.26 41.07 4.34
CA GLY A 149 -57.60 41.51 4.02
C GLY A 149 -57.73 43.02 3.82
N THR A 150 -58.93 43.54 3.91
CA THR A 150 -59.27 44.95 3.66
C THR A 150 -59.69 45.66 4.99
N GLY A 151 -60.19 46.87 4.90
CA GLY A 151 -60.74 47.60 6.05
C GLY A 151 -61.91 46.90 6.76
N SER A 152 -62.74 46.16 5.98
CA SER A 152 -63.92 45.42 6.47
C SER A 152 -63.78 43.92 6.49
N THR A 153 -62.78 43.33 5.83
CA THR A 153 -62.57 41.87 5.75
C THR A 153 -61.23 41.46 6.37
N ARG A 154 -61.16 40.22 6.85
CA ARG A 154 -59.95 39.54 7.28
C ARG A 154 -59.72 38.32 6.41
N VAL A 155 -58.49 38.10 5.98
CA VAL A 155 -58.05 36.92 5.20
C VAL A 155 -57.24 36.03 6.09
N PHE A 156 -57.52 34.74 6.03
CA PHE A 156 -56.74 33.66 6.63
C PHE A 156 -56.22 32.75 5.53
N LEU A 157 -54.90 32.67 5.45
CA LEU A 157 -54.17 31.77 4.55
C LEU A 157 -53.45 30.77 5.42
N GLY A 158 -53.59 29.49 5.13
CA GLY A 158 -52.93 28.46 5.90
C GLY A 158 -53.28 27.05 5.44
N SER A 159 -52.82 26.08 6.19
CA SER A 159 -53.01 24.67 5.84
C SER A 159 -53.52 23.83 7.02
N PHE A 160 -54.28 22.79 6.71
CA PHE A 160 -54.66 21.73 7.61
C PHE A 160 -53.85 20.46 7.42
N PRO A 161 -53.54 19.71 8.49
CA PRO A 161 -52.74 18.46 8.39
C PRO A 161 -53.57 17.23 7.97
N GLN A 162 -54.69 17.44 7.28
CA GLN A 162 -55.65 16.42 6.81
C GLN A 162 -56.05 16.74 5.39
N ALA A 163 -56.42 15.71 4.61
CA ALA A 163 -57.06 15.91 3.33
C ALA A 163 -58.54 16.33 3.57
N LEU A 164 -58.89 17.56 3.23
CA LEU A 164 -60.23 18.09 3.36
C LEU A 164 -60.74 18.61 2.01
N GLU A 165 -61.82 18.04 1.50
CA GLU A 165 -62.52 18.61 0.35
C GLU A 165 -63.25 19.88 0.73
N GLU A 166 -63.45 20.77 -0.22
CA GLU A 166 -64.06 22.10 -0.01
C GLU A 166 -65.45 21.99 0.65
N GLY A 167 -66.28 21.01 0.25
CA GLY A 167 -67.59 20.75 0.86
C GLY A 167 -67.50 20.30 2.31
N ALA A 168 -66.53 19.44 2.63
CA ALA A 168 -66.32 18.99 3.99
C ALA A 168 -65.78 20.09 4.88
N LEU A 169 -64.88 20.95 4.37
CA LEU A 169 -64.36 22.13 5.09
C LEU A 169 -65.47 23.13 5.42
N LYS A 170 -66.30 23.47 4.41
CA LYS A 170 -67.46 24.37 4.59
C LYS A 170 -68.47 23.81 5.59
N ALA A 171 -68.77 22.54 5.55
CA ALA A 171 -69.67 21.86 6.50
C ALA A 171 -69.12 21.89 7.94
N GLN A 172 -67.85 21.62 8.13
CA GLN A 172 -67.20 21.64 9.48
C GLN A 172 -67.15 23.08 10.04
N LEU A 173 -66.87 24.08 9.18
CA LEU A 173 -66.87 25.48 9.61
C LEU A 173 -68.26 25.94 9.97
N ALA A 174 -69.31 25.62 9.16
CA ALA A 174 -70.69 25.94 9.44
C ALA A 174 -71.22 25.31 10.74
N GLN A 175 -70.80 24.10 11.02
CA GLN A 175 -71.17 23.39 12.27
C GLN A 175 -70.54 24.07 13.50
N ARG A 176 -69.36 24.59 13.42
CA ARG A 176 -68.64 25.23 14.54
C ARG A 176 -68.97 26.71 14.73
N LEU A 177 -69.32 27.37 13.63
CA LEU A 177 -69.59 28.81 13.58
C LEU A 177 -70.98 29.11 13.01
N PRO A 178 -72.09 28.64 13.64
CA PRO A 178 -73.45 28.81 13.13
C PRO A 178 -73.94 30.26 13.12
N GLN A 179 -73.27 31.18 13.82
CA GLN A 179 -73.65 32.60 13.93
C GLN A 179 -72.92 33.50 12.95
N VAL A 180 -71.89 32.99 12.21
CA VAL A 180 -71.10 33.72 11.25
C VAL A 180 -71.68 33.53 9.84
N SER A 181 -72.33 34.55 9.29
CA SER A 181 -72.98 34.48 7.98
C SER A 181 -72.14 35.07 6.80
N GLY A 182 -71.03 35.75 7.12
CA GLY A 182 -70.18 36.43 6.11
C GLY A 182 -68.81 35.80 5.93
N MET A 183 -68.73 34.47 5.70
CA MET A 183 -67.46 33.72 5.54
C MET A 183 -67.48 32.90 4.26
N GLU A 184 -66.40 32.96 3.49
CA GLU A 184 -66.17 32.10 2.32
C GLU A 184 -64.82 31.41 2.46
N ALA A 185 -64.80 30.14 2.14
CA ALA A 185 -63.61 29.29 2.20
C ALA A 185 -63.40 28.59 0.84
N GLU A 186 -62.22 28.63 0.34
CA GLU A 186 -61.79 27.97 -0.89
C GLU A 186 -60.58 27.06 -0.64
N VAL A 187 -60.59 25.86 -1.17
CA VAL A 187 -59.49 24.92 -1.08
C VAL A 187 -58.59 25.10 -2.28
N LEU A 188 -57.38 25.65 -2.07
CA LEU A 188 -56.43 25.93 -3.11
C LEU A 188 -55.71 24.67 -3.58
N SER A 189 -55.42 23.76 -2.67
CA SER A 189 -54.83 22.45 -2.99
C SER A 189 -55.19 21.43 -1.88
N CYS A 190 -55.49 20.22 -2.29
CA CYS A 190 -55.75 19.10 -1.38
C CYS A 190 -54.80 17.95 -1.70
N GLN A 191 -53.91 17.69 -0.75
CA GLN A 191 -52.96 16.54 -0.82
C GLN A 191 -53.22 15.61 0.41
N ALA A 192 -52.75 14.37 0.35
CA ALA A 192 -53.03 13.35 1.37
C ALA A 192 -52.66 13.78 2.80
N GLN A 193 -51.69 14.66 2.97
CA GLN A 193 -51.22 15.12 4.28
C GLN A 193 -51.34 16.64 4.52
N GLN A 194 -51.83 17.39 3.54
CA GLN A 194 -51.96 18.85 3.66
C GLN A 194 -53.03 19.39 2.74
N THR A 195 -53.94 20.19 3.30
CA THR A 195 -54.91 20.96 2.52
C THR A 195 -54.66 22.47 2.73
N CYS A 196 -54.28 23.15 1.66
CA CYS A 196 -54.09 24.59 1.67
C CYS A 196 -55.40 25.30 1.39
N VAL A 197 -55.74 26.27 2.21
CA VAL A 197 -57.02 26.98 2.15
C VAL A 197 -56.82 28.48 2.17
N PHE A 198 -57.72 29.14 1.43
CA PHE A 198 -57.97 30.57 1.49
C PHE A 198 -59.34 30.78 2.14
N LEU A 199 -59.36 31.60 3.17
CA LEU A 199 -60.60 31.92 3.87
C LEU A 199 -60.72 33.45 4.08
N VAL A 200 -61.89 33.98 3.77
CA VAL A 200 -62.23 35.41 4.01
C VAL A 200 -63.42 35.50 4.89
N CYS A 201 -63.39 36.37 5.88
CA CYS A 201 -64.50 36.67 6.76
C CYS A 201 -64.61 38.17 7.06
N LEU A 202 -65.74 38.59 7.65
CA LEU A 202 -65.86 39.94 8.15
C LEU A 202 -64.93 40.17 9.34
N ARG A 203 -64.39 41.37 9.46
CA ARG A 203 -63.39 41.72 10.47
C ARG A 203 -63.94 41.60 11.91
N GLN A 204 -65.25 41.83 12.08
CA GLN A 204 -65.93 41.66 13.39
C GLN A 204 -65.95 40.21 13.88
N ASP A 205 -65.94 39.25 12.96
CA ASP A 205 -66.03 37.83 13.28
C ASP A 205 -64.66 37.14 13.30
N ALA A 206 -63.62 37.89 12.94
CA ALA A 206 -62.25 37.36 12.72
C ALA A 206 -61.67 36.60 13.92
N ALA A 207 -61.94 37.07 15.14
CA ALA A 207 -61.41 36.41 16.35
C ALA A 207 -62.04 35.02 16.58
N GLN A 208 -63.37 34.88 16.35
CA GLN A 208 -64.08 33.63 16.47
C GLN A 208 -63.66 32.59 15.39
N VAL A 209 -63.45 33.11 14.16
CA VAL A 209 -62.98 32.30 13.03
C VAL A 209 -61.56 31.83 13.28
N GLU A 210 -60.65 32.64 13.79
CA GLU A 210 -59.28 32.28 14.09
C GLU A 210 -59.21 31.18 15.18
N GLU A 211 -60.03 31.30 16.23
CA GLU A 211 -60.11 30.30 17.28
C GLU A 211 -60.64 28.95 16.78
N ALA A 212 -61.66 28.96 15.93
CA ALA A 212 -62.21 27.77 15.27
C ALA A 212 -61.17 27.10 14.35
N LEU A 213 -60.45 27.90 13.54
CA LEU A 213 -59.37 27.38 12.68
C LEU A 213 -58.26 26.76 13.49
N ARG A 214 -57.81 27.40 14.56
CA ARG A 214 -56.78 26.83 15.47
C ARG A 214 -57.22 25.53 16.07
N SER A 215 -58.48 25.40 16.47
CA SER A 215 -59.02 24.17 17.02
C SER A 215 -59.05 22.99 16.02
N MET A 216 -59.03 23.29 14.72
CA MET A 216 -58.97 22.32 13.63
C MET A 216 -57.52 21.99 13.20
N GLY A 217 -56.48 22.56 13.85
CA GLY A 217 -55.09 22.33 13.52
C GLY A 217 -54.58 23.22 12.37
N PHE A 218 -55.20 24.35 12.13
CA PHE A 218 -54.80 25.34 11.12
C PHE A 218 -53.42 25.92 11.44
N THR A 219 -52.53 25.92 10.44
CA THR A 219 -51.19 26.50 10.50
C THR A 219 -51.00 27.52 9.41
N TYR A 220 -50.37 28.65 9.75
CA TYR A 220 -50.02 29.69 8.77
C TYR A 220 -48.91 29.21 7.83
N PRO A 221 -48.82 29.76 6.62
CA PRO A 221 -47.75 29.42 5.66
C PRO A 221 -46.38 29.67 6.29
N ALA A 222 -45.45 28.74 6.13
CA ALA A 222 -44.05 28.91 6.55
C ALA A 222 -43.31 30.02 5.74
N VAL A 223 -43.77 30.29 4.54
CA VAL A 223 -43.21 31.31 3.63
C VAL A 223 -44.22 32.44 3.50
N THR A 224 -43.79 33.67 3.77
CA THR A 224 -44.54 34.90 3.53
C THR A 224 -43.90 35.68 2.39
N SER A 225 -44.70 36.17 1.47
CA SER A 225 -44.21 36.93 0.32
C SER A 225 -45.17 38.07 -0.02
N PRO A 226 -44.66 39.23 -0.35
CA PRO A 226 -45.46 40.34 -0.85
C PRO A 226 -45.96 40.16 -2.29
N LEU A 227 -45.48 39.14 -3.01
CA LEU A 227 -45.88 38.83 -4.37
C LEU A 227 -46.83 37.62 -4.36
N PRO A 228 -47.75 37.55 -5.35
CA PRO A 228 -48.55 36.35 -5.59
C PRO A 228 -47.68 35.13 -5.83
N PRO A 229 -48.07 33.91 -5.33
CA PRO A 229 -47.24 32.69 -5.41
C PRO A 229 -46.75 32.36 -6.84
N ALA A 230 -47.61 32.57 -7.83
CA ALA A 230 -47.23 32.34 -9.24
C ALA A 230 -46.13 33.29 -9.76
N GLN A 231 -46.11 34.54 -9.29
CA GLN A 231 -45.04 35.48 -9.64
C GLN A 231 -43.76 35.19 -8.87
N GLN A 232 -43.89 34.86 -7.62
CA GLN A 232 -42.74 34.48 -6.78
C GLN A 232 -42.08 33.18 -7.31
N ALA A 233 -42.87 32.18 -7.70
CA ALA A 233 -42.35 30.96 -8.32
C ALA A 233 -41.53 31.22 -9.55
N LYS A 234 -41.99 32.12 -10.45
CA LYS A 234 -41.23 32.54 -11.65
C LYS A 234 -39.91 33.21 -11.28
N ALA A 235 -39.93 34.12 -10.29
CA ALA A 235 -38.69 34.74 -9.82
C ALA A 235 -37.71 33.74 -9.24
N LEU A 236 -38.17 32.80 -8.42
CA LEU A 236 -37.35 31.72 -7.90
C LEU A 236 -36.82 30.82 -9.01
N GLU A 237 -37.61 30.46 -10.02
CA GLU A 237 -37.17 29.69 -11.18
C GLU A 237 -36.06 30.40 -11.99
N GLU A 238 -36.14 31.72 -12.12
CA GLU A 238 -35.10 32.52 -12.76
C GLU A 238 -33.82 32.55 -11.91
N GLU A 239 -33.93 32.70 -10.59
CA GLU A 239 -32.78 32.66 -9.69
C GLU A 239 -32.13 31.25 -9.68
N ILE A 240 -32.92 30.17 -9.67
CA ILE A 240 -32.42 28.79 -9.78
C ILE A 240 -31.67 28.61 -11.10
N ARG A 241 -32.22 29.12 -12.19
CA ARG A 241 -31.59 29.07 -13.52
C ARG A 241 -30.27 29.85 -13.53
N GLY A 242 -30.25 31.01 -12.88
CA GLY A 242 -29.04 31.81 -12.70
C GLY A 242 -27.95 31.06 -11.94
N ALA A 243 -28.29 30.51 -10.77
CA ALA A 243 -27.36 29.75 -9.95
C ALA A 243 -26.82 28.47 -10.66
N ARG A 244 -27.71 27.77 -11.38
CA ARG A 244 -27.30 26.60 -12.19
C ARG A 244 -26.37 26.97 -13.33
N LYS A 245 -26.63 28.11 -13.99
CA LYS A 245 -25.77 28.63 -15.06
C LYS A 245 -24.40 29.04 -14.52
N GLU A 246 -24.36 29.77 -13.42
CA GLU A 246 -23.11 30.16 -12.75
C GLU A 246 -22.26 28.95 -12.39
N ARG A 247 -22.91 27.88 -11.87
CA ARG A 247 -22.25 26.61 -11.61
C ARG A 247 -21.69 25.98 -12.89
N GLU A 248 -22.45 25.97 -13.98
CA GLU A 248 -22.03 25.38 -15.26
C GLU A 248 -20.88 26.16 -15.89
N ASP A 249 -20.93 27.46 -15.86
CA ASP A 249 -19.86 28.35 -16.34
C ASP A 249 -18.57 28.10 -15.52
N ALA A 250 -18.66 28.05 -14.20
CA ALA A 250 -17.53 27.77 -13.33
C ALA A 250 -16.92 26.36 -13.58
N LEU A 251 -17.75 25.33 -13.80
CA LEU A 251 -17.28 23.98 -14.17
C LEU A 251 -16.59 24.00 -15.55
N GLY A 252 -17.08 24.78 -16.49
CA GLY A 252 -16.46 25.00 -17.81
C GLY A 252 -15.08 25.63 -17.70
N GLU A 253 -14.93 26.65 -16.86
CA GLU A 253 -13.63 27.28 -16.60
C GLU A 253 -12.63 26.32 -15.92
N ILE A 254 -13.08 25.55 -14.93
CA ILE A 254 -12.26 24.51 -14.30
C ILE A 254 -11.80 23.48 -15.35
N ALA A 255 -12.72 23.03 -16.22
CA ALA A 255 -12.39 22.10 -17.29
C ALA A 255 -11.37 22.67 -18.29
N GLY A 256 -11.43 23.98 -18.58
CA GLY A 256 -10.43 24.67 -19.39
C GLY A 256 -9.02 24.67 -18.80
N LEU A 257 -8.90 24.56 -17.48
CA LEU A 257 -7.61 24.49 -16.77
C LEU A 257 -7.06 23.04 -16.61
N ALA A 258 -7.84 22.02 -16.98
CA ALA A 258 -7.44 20.63 -16.87
C ALA A 258 -6.11 20.25 -17.60
N PRO A 259 -5.74 20.83 -18.76
CA PRO A 259 -4.45 20.56 -19.40
C PRO A 259 -3.25 20.94 -18.55
N LYS A 260 -3.38 21.87 -17.61
CA LYS A 260 -2.30 22.33 -16.72
C LYS A 260 -2.04 21.42 -15.50
N ARG A 261 -2.79 20.32 -15.39
CA ARG A 261 -2.68 19.37 -14.28
C ARG A 261 -1.25 18.89 -14.04
N GLU A 262 -0.53 18.50 -15.09
CA GLU A 262 0.85 18.02 -14.97
C GLU A 262 1.80 19.12 -14.50
N GLU A 263 1.63 20.33 -14.98
CA GLU A 263 2.42 21.50 -14.57
C GLU A 263 2.20 21.83 -13.08
N LEU A 264 0.94 21.79 -12.63
CA LEU A 264 0.58 22.00 -11.21
C LEU A 264 1.20 20.93 -10.30
N LEU A 265 1.16 19.64 -10.71
CA LEU A 265 1.78 18.54 -9.95
C LEU A 265 3.31 18.67 -9.91
N LEU A 266 3.94 19.08 -11.02
CA LEU A 266 5.39 19.26 -11.06
C LEU A 266 5.82 20.46 -10.20
N ALA A 267 5.04 21.53 -10.17
CA ALA A 267 5.24 22.67 -9.29
C ALA A 267 5.08 22.26 -7.80
N ALA A 268 4.11 21.41 -7.49
CA ALA A 268 3.93 20.86 -6.12
C ALA A 268 5.15 20.06 -5.67
N ASP A 269 5.67 19.18 -6.54
CA ASP A 269 6.90 18.42 -6.27
C ASP A 269 8.12 19.36 -6.07
N TYR A 270 8.25 20.41 -6.88
CA TYR A 270 9.33 21.39 -6.75
C TYR A 270 9.26 22.15 -5.43
N ILE A 271 8.07 22.63 -5.04
CA ILE A 271 7.88 23.37 -3.78
C ILE A 271 8.10 22.43 -2.58
N SER A 272 7.66 21.17 -2.66
CA SER A 272 7.90 20.16 -1.62
C SER A 272 9.39 19.88 -1.44
N ALA A 273 10.14 19.70 -2.51
CA ALA A 273 11.59 19.53 -2.43
C ALA A 273 12.32 20.76 -1.87
N ARG A 274 11.78 21.97 -2.13
CA ARG A 274 12.27 23.19 -1.46
C ARG A 274 11.95 23.20 0.03
N ALA A 275 10.78 22.72 0.45
CA ALA A 275 10.43 22.61 1.86
C ALA A 275 11.39 21.65 2.60
N GLU A 276 11.72 20.49 2.00
CA GLU A 276 12.75 19.57 2.52
C GLU A 276 14.13 20.25 2.64
N LYS A 277 14.52 21.06 1.65
CA LYS A 277 15.77 21.83 1.72
C LYS A 277 15.78 22.82 2.89
N TYR A 278 14.64 23.48 3.19
CA TYR A 278 14.52 24.36 4.35
C TYR A 278 14.49 23.58 5.67
N GLN A 279 13.98 22.36 5.68
CA GLN A 279 14.08 21.47 6.84
C GLN A 279 15.55 21.18 7.16
N VAL A 280 16.31 20.68 6.19
CA VAL A 280 17.73 20.38 6.36
C VAL A 280 18.51 21.66 6.76
N LEU A 281 18.18 22.80 6.14
CA LEU A 281 18.81 24.08 6.47
C LEU A 281 18.55 24.51 7.93
N GLY A 282 17.40 24.16 8.50
CA GLY A 282 17.07 24.37 9.92
C GLY A 282 17.86 23.46 10.86
N GLU A 283 18.25 22.28 10.40
CA GLU A 283 19.02 21.30 11.17
C GLU A 283 20.53 21.61 11.18
N LEU A 284 21.01 22.48 10.25
CA LEU A 284 22.41 22.84 10.16
C LEU A 284 22.87 23.74 11.30
N TRP A 285 24.01 23.43 11.88
CA TRP A 285 24.70 24.27 12.83
C TRP A 285 25.48 25.37 12.11
N GLN A 286 25.25 26.63 12.48
CA GLN A 286 25.85 27.78 11.82
C GLN A 286 26.32 28.83 12.79
N SER A 287 27.43 29.47 12.43
CA SER A 287 27.98 30.71 13.02
C SER A 287 27.57 31.92 12.16
N PRO A 288 27.95 33.16 12.51
CA PRO A 288 27.73 34.30 11.64
C PRO A 288 28.32 34.17 10.23
N HIS A 289 29.42 33.44 10.06
CA HIS A 289 30.17 33.35 8.80
C HIS A 289 30.25 31.97 8.19
N THR A 290 30.12 30.91 8.99
CA THR A 290 30.29 29.51 8.55
C THR A 290 29.11 28.67 8.95
N PHE A 291 28.94 27.50 8.29
CA PHE A 291 28.04 26.44 8.71
C PHE A 291 28.74 25.08 8.66
N CYS A 292 28.23 24.16 9.45
CA CYS A 292 28.68 22.78 9.51
C CYS A 292 27.57 21.87 9.09
N LEU A 293 27.89 20.86 8.27
CA LEU A 293 27.02 19.78 7.85
C LEU A 293 27.75 18.46 8.10
N ALA A 294 27.10 17.52 8.78
CA ALA A 294 27.58 16.15 8.89
C ALA A 294 26.56 15.20 8.27
N GLY A 295 27.05 14.08 7.75
CA GLY A 295 26.20 13.06 7.14
C GLY A 295 26.97 11.84 6.71
N TYR A 296 26.26 10.89 6.14
CA TYR A 296 26.82 9.66 5.61
C TYR A 296 26.67 9.59 4.10
N LEU A 297 27.66 9.01 3.43
CA LEU A 297 27.63 8.75 2.00
C LEU A 297 28.36 7.45 1.65
N PRO A 298 28.01 6.81 0.51
CA PRO A 298 28.74 5.66 0.02
C PRO A 298 30.21 5.98 -0.24
N ALA A 299 31.10 5.07 0.14
CA ALA A 299 32.53 5.27 -0.02
C ALA A 299 32.95 5.46 -1.48
N GLU A 300 32.22 4.89 -2.44
CA GLU A 300 32.45 5.02 -3.89
C GLU A 300 32.12 6.42 -4.42
N ASP A 301 31.12 7.11 -3.84
CA ASP A 301 30.67 8.43 -4.29
C ASP A 301 31.46 9.59 -3.64
N ALA A 302 32.16 9.33 -2.54
CA ALA A 302 32.83 10.34 -1.74
C ALA A 302 33.91 11.14 -2.53
N PRO A 303 34.84 10.55 -3.30
CA PRO A 303 35.86 11.32 -4.01
C PRO A 303 35.29 12.25 -5.07
N GLY A 304 34.24 11.78 -5.79
CA GLY A 304 33.59 12.56 -6.84
C GLY A 304 32.86 13.77 -6.29
N LEU A 305 32.11 13.59 -5.19
CA LEU A 305 31.36 14.66 -4.55
C LEU A 305 32.29 15.71 -3.92
N VAL A 306 33.32 15.28 -3.19
CA VAL A 306 34.27 16.19 -2.54
C VAL A 306 35.02 17.01 -3.58
N GLY A 307 35.52 16.39 -4.65
CA GLY A 307 36.20 17.11 -5.74
C GLY A 307 35.29 18.15 -6.42
N GLU A 308 34.00 17.84 -6.62
CA GLU A 308 33.05 18.79 -7.20
C GLU A 308 32.78 19.96 -6.23
N LEU A 309 32.62 19.67 -4.95
CA LEU A 309 32.38 20.70 -3.93
C LEU A 309 33.59 21.66 -3.77
N GLU A 310 34.79 21.13 -3.68
CA GLU A 310 36.02 21.90 -3.56
C GLU A 310 36.34 22.75 -4.80
N SER A 311 35.92 22.26 -5.99
CA SER A 311 36.13 23.03 -7.24
C SER A 311 35.19 24.24 -7.36
N ARG A 312 34.04 24.21 -6.71
CA ARG A 312 32.98 25.25 -6.84
C ARG A 312 32.92 26.18 -5.64
N PHE A 313 33.26 25.71 -4.46
CA PHE A 313 33.06 26.44 -3.19
C PHE A 313 34.32 26.47 -2.31
N THR A 314 34.44 27.48 -1.52
CA THR A 314 35.48 27.55 -0.46
C THR A 314 34.97 26.81 0.77
N LEU A 315 35.45 25.59 0.97
CA LEU A 315 35.02 24.72 2.06
C LEU A 315 36.15 23.78 2.49
N LEU A 316 35.99 23.18 3.66
CA LEU A 316 36.78 22.05 4.15
C LEU A 316 35.84 20.82 4.22
N ALA A 317 36.17 19.75 3.50
CA ALA A 317 35.45 18.51 3.58
C ALA A 317 36.36 17.42 4.18
N GLU A 318 35.96 16.86 5.29
CA GLU A 318 36.65 15.76 5.94
C GLU A 318 35.82 14.46 5.74
N VAL A 319 36.44 13.41 5.22
CA VAL A 319 35.79 12.12 4.97
C VAL A 319 36.47 11.05 5.82
N THR A 320 35.80 10.60 6.85
CA THR A 320 36.30 9.63 7.82
C THR A 320 35.54 8.30 7.76
N GLN A 321 36.09 7.28 8.41
CA GLN A 321 35.32 6.05 8.65
C GLN A 321 34.42 6.24 9.87
N PRO A 322 33.18 5.69 9.83
CA PRO A 322 32.27 5.77 10.97
C PRO A 322 32.92 5.18 12.23
N GLY A 323 32.78 5.87 13.35
CA GLY A 323 33.30 5.44 14.64
C GLY A 323 32.72 4.11 15.13
N PRO A 324 33.36 3.45 16.13
CA PRO A 324 32.89 2.17 16.65
C PRO A 324 31.48 2.21 17.26
N GLN A 325 31.09 3.36 17.80
CA GLN A 325 29.78 3.57 18.43
C GLN A 325 28.73 4.16 17.49
N GLU A 326 29.14 4.57 16.29
CA GLU A 326 28.21 5.13 15.29
C GLU A 326 27.51 4.00 14.55
N ASP A 327 26.24 4.23 14.21
CA ASP A 327 25.41 3.31 13.45
C ASP A 327 25.10 3.92 12.06
N PRO A 328 25.99 3.71 11.07
CA PRO A 328 25.82 4.27 9.75
C PRO A 328 24.63 3.63 9.03
N PRO A 329 23.94 4.36 8.15
CA PRO A 329 22.85 3.82 7.37
C PRO A 329 23.33 2.72 6.41
N VAL A 330 22.44 1.80 6.07
CA VAL A 330 22.73 0.63 5.23
C VAL A 330 22.16 0.83 3.85
N LYS A 331 23.02 0.72 2.84
CA LYS A 331 22.66 0.66 1.42
C LYS A 331 23.07 -0.71 0.88
N LEU A 332 22.14 -1.43 0.29
CA LEU A 332 22.40 -2.71 -0.38
C LEU A 332 22.71 -2.46 -1.86
N LYS A 333 23.69 -3.21 -2.39
CA LYS A 333 24.05 -3.22 -3.81
C LYS A 333 24.21 -4.67 -4.26
N ASN A 334 23.14 -5.22 -4.76
CA ASN A 334 23.06 -6.61 -5.19
C ASN A 334 23.09 -6.74 -6.70
N ASN A 335 23.34 -7.97 -7.18
CA ASN A 335 23.33 -8.30 -8.61
C ASN A 335 21.90 -8.57 -9.11
N PHE A 336 21.73 -8.73 -10.41
CA PHE A 336 20.45 -8.98 -11.09
C PHE A 336 19.63 -10.14 -10.50
N PHE A 337 20.30 -11.19 -9.97
CA PHE A 337 19.65 -12.36 -9.40
C PHE A 337 19.21 -12.15 -7.93
N THR A 338 19.97 -11.40 -7.17
CA THR A 338 19.77 -11.20 -5.73
C THR A 338 19.04 -9.90 -5.39
N GLU A 339 19.16 -8.87 -6.24
CA GLU A 339 18.45 -7.59 -6.08
C GLU A 339 16.92 -7.74 -5.89
N PRO A 340 16.21 -8.65 -6.59
CA PRO A 340 14.77 -8.79 -6.45
C PRO A 340 14.29 -9.17 -5.05
N VAL A 341 15.09 -9.87 -4.26
CA VAL A 341 14.73 -10.30 -2.90
C VAL A 341 15.12 -9.29 -1.81
N GLU A 342 15.81 -8.19 -2.16
CA GLU A 342 16.13 -7.12 -1.20
C GLU A 342 14.89 -6.60 -0.49
N GLY A 343 13.76 -6.46 -1.19
CA GLY A 343 12.49 -6.03 -0.59
C GLY A 343 11.97 -6.99 0.48
N VAL A 344 12.31 -8.28 0.41
CA VAL A 344 11.98 -9.27 1.45
C VAL A 344 12.86 -9.06 2.68
N VAL A 345 14.17 -8.80 2.49
CA VAL A 345 15.11 -8.48 3.58
C VAL A 345 14.72 -7.16 4.25
N GLU A 346 14.43 -6.11 3.47
CA GLU A 346 13.93 -4.82 3.98
C GLU A 346 12.64 -4.98 4.78
N GLY A 347 11.77 -5.91 4.38
CA GLY A 347 10.50 -6.20 5.07
C GLY A 347 10.69 -6.86 6.43
N TYR A 348 11.82 -7.52 6.68
CA TYR A 348 12.19 -8.07 7.97
C TYR A 348 13.00 -7.04 8.79
N SER A 349 14.20 -6.76 8.37
CA SER A 349 15.10 -5.72 8.89
C SER A 349 16.35 -5.64 8.00
N LEU A 350 16.97 -4.48 7.89
CA LEU A 350 18.26 -4.36 7.23
C LEU A 350 19.40 -4.91 8.10
N PRO A 351 20.50 -5.40 7.49
CA PRO A 351 21.62 -5.96 8.25
C PRO A 351 22.25 -4.94 9.20
N GLY A 352 22.57 -5.40 10.40
CA GLY A 352 23.30 -4.62 11.39
C GLY A 352 24.76 -4.38 10.97
N LYS A 353 25.46 -3.53 11.74
CA LYS A 353 26.83 -3.03 11.43
C LYS A 353 27.86 -4.15 11.10
N HIS A 354 27.73 -5.31 11.70
CA HIS A 354 28.69 -6.41 11.56
C HIS A 354 28.12 -7.64 10.84
N GLU A 355 26.90 -7.55 10.37
CA GLU A 355 26.22 -8.62 9.68
C GLU A 355 26.53 -8.64 8.19
N VAL A 356 26.33 -9.78 7.59
CA VAL A 356 26.46 -10.00 6.17
C VAL A 356 25.07 -9.96 5.55
N ASP A 357 24.94 -9.33 4.39
CA ASP A 357 23.68 -9.33 3.65
C ASP A 357 23.25 -10.78 3.32
N PRO A 358 22.09 -11.22 3.82
CA PRO A 358 21.57 -12.57 3.56
C PRO A 358 21.07 -12.76 2.13
N SER A 359 20.84 -11.67 1.36
CA SER A 359 20.17 -11.69 0.06
C SER A 359 20.78 -12.68 -0.93
N ALA A 360 22.11 -12.83 -0.93
CA ALA A 360 22.80 -13.70 -1.87
C ALA A 360 22.46 -15.19 -1.67
N VAL A 361 22.42 -15.65 -0.42
CA VAL A 361 22.09 -17.03 -0.06
C VAL A 361 20.58 -17.23 -0.06
N MET A 362 19.86 -16.26 0.49
CA MET A 362 18.41 -16.28 0.57
C MET A 362 17.76 -16.40 -0.80
N ALA A 363 18.25 -15.67 -1.82
CA ALA A 363 17.64 -15.65 -3.16
C ALA A 363 17.49 -17.06 -3.76
N PHE A 364 18.55 -17.88 -3.66
CA PHE A 364 18.52 -19.25 -4.17
C PHE A 364 17.43 -20.08 -3.50
N PHE A 365 17.44 -20.13 -2.17
CA PHE A 365 16.44 -20.89 -1.42
C PHE A 365 15.04 -20.32 -1.58
N TYR A 366 14.90 -19.00 -1.66
CA TYR A 366 13.62 -18.33 -1.87
C TYR A 366 12.95 -18.83 -3.15
N TYR A 367 13.67 -18.79 -4.27
CA TYR A 367 13.13 -19.24 -5.55
C TYR A 367 12.84 -20.73 -5.58
N VAL A 368 13.71 -21.56 -5.01
CA VAL A 368 13.51 -23.01 -4.93
C VAL A 368 12.27 -23.35 -4.09
N LEU A 369 12.16 -22.82 -2.87
CA LEU A 369 11.05 -23.08 -1.97
C LEU A 369 9.72 -22.59 -2.53
N PHE A 370 9.71 -21.38 -3.10
CA PHE A 370 8.53 -20.83 -3.75
C PHE A 370 8.04 -21.72 -4.90
N GLY A 371 8.96 -22.13 -5.76
CA GLY A 371 8.65 -23.01 -6.89
C GLY A 371 8.08 -24.36 -6.45
N MET A 372 8.63 -24.96 -5.40
CA MET A 372 8.13 -26.22 -4.83
C MET A 372 6.73 -26.09 -4.24
N MET A 373 6.41 -24.94 -3.61
CA MET A 373 5.09 -24.71 -3.02
C MET A 373 4.00 -24.54 -4.09
N LEU A 374 4.30 -23.87 -5.19
CA LEU A 374 3.32 -23.64 -6.26
C LEU A 374 3.26 -24.82 -7.26
N SER A 375 4.37 -25.46 -7.53
CA SER A 375 4.61 -26.75 -8.18
C SER A 375 3.76 -27.11 -9.41
N ASP A 376 3.31 -26.12 -10.20
CA ASP A 376 2.54 -26.31 -11.44
C ASP A 376 3.19 -25.56 -12.61
N ALA A 377 3.54 -26.28 -13.67
CA ALA A 377 4.26 -25.72 -14.80
C ALA A 377 3.47 -24.65 -15.56
N ALA A 378 2.18 -24.81 -15.69
CA ALA A 378 1.34 -23.86 -16.40
C ALA A 378 1.18 -22.55 -15.61
N TYR A 379 1.00 -22.62 -14.30
CA TYR A 379 1.01 -21.43 -13.44
C TYR A 379 2.38 -20.75 -13.45
N GLY A 380 3.47 -21.52 -13.45
CA GLY A 380 4.82 -21.01 -13.60
C GLY A 380 4.99 -20.22 -14.89
N ILE A 381 4.60 -20.79 -16.03
CA ILE A 381 4.67 -20.13 -17.35
C ILE A 381 3.84 -18.85 -17.38
N LEU A 382 2.60 -18.88 -16.85
CA LEU A 382 1.75 -17.69 -16.78
C LEU A 382 2.40 -16.58 -15.94
N THR A 383 3.03 -16.93 -14.82
CA THR A 383 3.73 -15.98 -13.96
C THR A 383 4.96 -15.38 -14.67
N VAL A 384 5.73 -16.20 -15.38
CA VAL A 384 6.88 -15.74 -16.17
C VAL A 384 6.45 -14.81 -17.29
N VAL A 385 5.45 -15.23 -18.09
CA VAL A 385 4.97 -14.43 -19.23
C VAL A 385 4.34 -13.12 -18.73
N GLY A 386 3.52 -13.17 -17.69
CA GLY A 386 2.90 -11.99 -17.11
C GLY A 386 3.92 -10.99 -16.56
N SER A 387 4.92 -11.47 -15.79
CA SER A 387 5.99 -10.65 -15.23
C SER A 387 6.89 -10.08 -16.33
N ALA A 388 7.30 -10.90 -17.32
CA ALA A 388 8.13 -10.46 -18.44
C ALA A 388 7.41 -9.42 -19.32
N PHE A 389 6.11 -9.64 -19.59
CA PHE A 389 5.28 -8.68 -20.31
C PHE A 389 5.18 -7.34 -19.58
N ALA A 390 4.90 -7.36 -18.27
CA ALA A 390 4.81 -6.15 -17.47
C ALA A 390 6.14 -5.39 -17.43
N LEU A 391 7.27 -6.08 -17.21
CA LEU A 391 8.61 -5.49 -17.21
C LEU A 391 8.99 -4.87 -18.56
N ARG A 392 8.54 -5.47 -19.68
CA ARG A 392 8.85 -4.98 -21.03
C ARG A 392 7.94 -3.82 -21.45
N LYS A 393 6.65 -3.86 -21.06
CA LYS A 393 5.66 -2.85 -21.42
C LYS A 393 5.81 -1.57 -20.62
N PHE A 394 6.26 -1.66 -19.35
CA PHE A 394 6.38 -0.53 -18.43
C PHE A 394 7.84 -0.35 -17.96
N PRO A 395 8.74 0.17 -18.82
CA PRO A 395 10.16 0.31 -18.47
C PRO A 395 10.42 1.35 -17.36
N ASP A 396 9.54 2.34 -17.21
CA ASP A 396 9.66 3.45 -16.26
C ASP A 396 8.95 3.18 -14.92
N MET A 397 8.55 1.91 -14.65
CA MET A 397 7.93 1.56 -13.39
C MET A 397 8.85 1.83 -12.18
N GLU A 398 8.27 2.02 -11.02
CA GLU A 398 9.01 2.25 -9.78
C GLU A 398 9.96 1.10 -9.45
N LEU A 399 11.13 1.44 -8.89
CA LEU A 399 12.20 0.47 -8.60
C LEU A 399 11.71 -0.69 -7.72
N LYS A 400 10.89 -0.41 -6.70
CA LYS A 400 10.31 -1.45 -5.83
C LYS A 400 9.43 -2.42 -6.60
N MET A 401 8.54 -1.91 -7.45
CA MET A 401 7.66 -2.74 -8.29
C MET A 401 8.47 -3.56 -9.30
N ARG A 402 9.49 -2.96 -9.90
CA ARG A 402 10.40 -3.64 -10.83
C ARG A 402 11.14 -4.80 -10.17
N LYS A 403 11.64 -4.61 -8.93
CA LYS A 403 12.27 -5.67 -8.14
C LYS A 403 11.26 -6.78 -7.83
N THR A 404 10.05 -6.45 -7.39
CA THR A 404 9.00 -7.42 -7.10
C THR A 404 8.61 -8.24 -8.33
N LEU A 405 8.42 -7.62 -9.50
CA LEU A 405 8.10 -8.35 -10.73
C LEU A 405 9.26 -9.24 -11.21
N ARG A 406 10.51 -8.81 -11.03
CA ARG A 406 11.68 -9.67 -11.29
C ARG A 406 11.74 -10.85 -10.31
N MET A 407 11.37 -10.65 -9.05
CA MET A 407 11.28 -11.75 -8.08
C MET A 407 10.26 -12.79 -8.54
N PHE A 408 9.05 -12.36 -8.93
CA PHE A 408 8.03 -13.26 -9.46
C PHE A 408 8.44 -13.92 -10.79
N LEU A 409 9.24 -13.25 -11.61
CA LEU A 409 9.80 -13.86 -12.82
C LEU A 409 10.70 -15.05 -12.47
N PHE A 410 11.63 -14.90 -11.51
CA PHE A 410 12.48 -16.00 -11.07
C PHE A 410 11.70 -17.08 -10.33
N CYS A 411 10.74 -16.70 -9.49
CA CYS A 411 9.82 -17.64 -8.84
C CYS A 411 9.02 -18.45 -9.87
N GLY A 412 8.50 -17.79 -10.92
CA GLY A 412 7.78 -18.45 -12.01
C GLY A 412 8.63 -19.44 -12.81
N ILE A 413 9.91 -19.10 -13.06
CA ILE A 413 10.87 -20.01 -13.70
C ILE A 413 11.06 -21.25 -12.82
N SER A 414 11.29 -21.07 -11.52
CA SER A 414 11.42 -22.16 -10.56
C SER A 414 10.15 -23.01 -10.49
N THR A 415 8.97 -22.38 -10.43
CA THR A 415 7.69 -23.07 -10.44
C THR A 415 7.51 -23.92 -11.70
N THR A 416 7.90 -23.38 -12.87
CA THR A 416 7.86 -24.13 -14.12
C THR A 416 8.75 -25.37 -14.08
N VAL A 417 9.96 -25.23 -13.56
CA VAL A 417 10.90 -26.37 -13.42
C VAL A 417 10.31 -27.43 -12.50
N TRP A 418 9.82 -27.06 -11.31
CA TRP A 418 9.24 -28.01 -10.37
C TRP A 418 7.95 -28.64 -10.91
N GLY A 419 7.09 -27.84 -11.58
CA GLY A 419 5.88 -28.34 -12.22
C GLY A 419 6.15 -29.38 -13.30
N VAL A 420 7.20 -29.18 -14.12
CA VAL A 420 7.65 -30.18 -15.11
C VAL A 420 8.19 -31.43 -14.44
N LEU A 421 8.97 -31.30 -13.36
CA LEU A 421 9.49 -32.43 -12.61
C LEU A 421 8.36 -33.28 -11.99
N PHE A 422 7.30 -32.62 -11.50
CA PHE A 422 6.15 -33.26 -10.87
C PHE A 422 5.02 -33.62 -11.83
N GLY A 423 5.11 -33.21 -13.12
CA GLY A 423 4.13 -33.54 -14.14
C GLY A 423 2.80 -32.79 -14.05
N SER A 424 2.75 -31.66 -13.32
CA SER A 424 1.54 -30.85 -13.14
C SER A 424 1.45 -29.73 -14.18
N TYR A 425 0.34 -29.70 -14.94
CA TYR A 425 0.02 -28.70 -15.98
C TYR A 425 -1.44 -28.28 -15.84
N PHE A 426 -1.72 -27.28 -15.04
CA PHE A 426 -3.05 -26.97 -14.47
C PHE A 426 -3.62 -28.21 -13.74
N GLY A 427 -2.82 -28.86 -12.88
CA GLY A 427 -3.12 -30.15 -12.33
C GLY A 427 -3.14 -31.22 -13.43
N ASP A 428 -4.26 -31.92 -13.55
CA ASP A 428 -4.55 -32.98 -14.52
C ASP A 428 -5.37 -32.49 -15.75
N ALA A 429 -5.28 -31.20 -16.11
CA ALA A 429 -6.10 -30.62 -17.18
C ALA A 429 -5.90 -31.32 -18.53
N ILE A 430 -4.64 -31.71 -18.87
CA ILE A 430 -4.32 -32.33 -20.15
C ILE A 430 -5.05 -33.68 -20.32
N PRO A 431 -4.91 -34.66 -19.39
CA PRO A 431 -5.63 -35.92 -19.49
C PRO A 431 -7.18 -35.75 -19.44
N VAL A 432 -7.69 -34.84 -18.58
CA VAL A 432 -9.13 -34.61 -18.48
C VAL A 432 -9.70 -34.03 -19.78
N ILE A 433 -9.05 -33.06 -20.41
CA ILE A 433 -9.48 -32.49 -21.70
C ILE A 433 -9.39 -33.54 -22.80
N ALA A 434 -8.29 -34.32 -22.86
CA ALA A 434 -8.09 -35.35 -23.86
C ALA A 434 -9.17 -36.45 -23.79
N GLN A 435 -9.51 -36.90 -22.59
CA GLN A 435 -10.52 -37.93 -22.37
C GLN A 435 -11.95 -37.40 -22.63
N THR A 436 -12.29 -36.21 -22.13
CA THR A 436 -13.65 -35.67 -22.17
C THR A 436 -14.05 -35.23 -23.58
N PHE A 437 -13.17 -34.56 -24.32
CA PHE A 437 -13.51 -33.92 -25.60
C PHE A 437 -12.96 -34.67 -26.81
N PHE A 438 -11.83 -35.38 -26.65
CA PHE A 438 -11.19 -36.08 -27.76
C PHE A 438 -11.28 -37.61 -27.66
N HIS A 439 -11.79 -38.15 -26.54
CA HIS A 439 -11.86 -39.60 -26.26
C HIS A 439 -10.54 -40.34 -26.46
N THR A 440 -9.43 -39.64 -26.14
CA THR A 440 -8.06 -40.14 -26.26
C THR A 440 -7.42 -40.15 -24.88
N GLU A 441 -6.67 -41.15 -24.52
CA GLU A 441 -5.88 -41.20 -23.29
C GLU A 441 -4.52 -40.61 -23.59
N ILE A 442 -4.29 -39.35 -23.14
CA ILE A 442 -3.01 -38.67 -23.19
C ILE A 442 -2.58 -38.47 -21.74
N THR A 443 -1.49 -39.11 -21.35
CA THR A 443 -0.83 -38.89 -20.06
C THR A 443 0.50 -38.20 -20.30
N VAL A 444 0.78 -37.15 -19.55
CA VAL A 444 2.08 -36.50 -19.52
C VAL A 444 2.82 -37.05 -18.29
N PRO A 445 3.81 -37.95 -18.49
CA PRO A 445 4.49 -38.54 -17.33
C PRO A 445 5.31 -37.48 -16.58
N ALA A 446 5.31 -37.53 -15.26
CA ALA A 446 6.22 -36.75 -14.45
C ALA A 446 7.66 -37.15 -14.76
N LEU A 447 8.57 -36.19 -14.84
CA LEU A 447 9.99 -36.47 -15.04
C LEU A 447 10.66 -37.09 -13.81
N TRP A 448 10.07 -36.91 -12.63
CA TRP A 448 10.60 -37.45 -11.40
C TRP A 448 9.58 -38.32 -10.67
N PHE A 449 8.54 -37.74 -10.05
CA PHE A 449 7.42 -38.43 -9.44
C PHE A 449 6.21 -37.49 -9.32
N GLU A 450 5.02 -38.07 -9.20
CA GLU A 450 3.80 -37.31 -8.99
C GLU A 450 3.54 -37.17 -7.48
N PRO A 451 3.47 -35.94 -6.96
CA PRO A 451 3.24 -35.69 -5.53
C PRO A 451 1.91 -36.22 -4.99
N LEU A 452 0.90 -36.34 -5.85
CA LEU A 452 -0.41 -36.88 -5.48
C LEU A 452 -0.36 -38.40 -5.22
N ASP A 453 0.47 -39.12 -5.98
CA ASP A 453 0.62 -40.56 -5.85
C ASP A 453 1.59 -40.94 -4.72
N ASP A 454 2.63 -40.12 -4.54
CA ASP A 454 3.72 -40.42 -3.60
C ASP A 454 4.04 -39.22 -2.68
N PRO A 455 3.09 -38.84 -1.79
CA PRO A 455 3.26 -37.68 -0.92
C PRO A 455 4.39 -37.83 0.11
N MET A 456 4.71 -39.10 0.52
CA MET A 456 5.78 -39.36 1.49
C MET A 456 7.14 -39.00 0.92
N ARG A 457 7.37 -39.27 -0.36
CA ARG A 457 8.63 -38.92 -1.04
C ARG A 457 8.82 -37.40 -1.08
N LEU A 458 7.75 -36.63 -1.37
CA LEU A 458 7.81 -35.17 -1.34
C LEU A 458 8.07 -34.63 0.08
N LEU A 459 7.46 -35.26 1.11
CA LEU A 459 7.67 -34.88 2.50
C LEU A 459 9.15 -35.02 2.91
N ILE A 460 9.74 -36.16 2.62
CA ILE A 460 11.14 -36.47 2.96
C ILE A 460 12.09 -35.51 2.20
N PHE A 461 11.81 -35.29 0.92
CA PHE A 461 12.55 -34.34 0.11
C PHE A 461 12.45 -32.92 0.70
N SER A 462 11.27 -32.51 1.13
CA SER A 462 11.03 -31.20 1.78
C SER A 462 11.85 -31.06 3.06
N PHE A 463 11.93 -32.11 3.89
CA PHE A 463 12.79 -32.12 5.08
C PHE A 463 14.27 -32.07 4.71
N GLY A 464 14.69 -32.76 3.65
CA GLY A 464 16.06 -32.69 3.13
C GLY A 464 16.45 -31.26 2.70
N VAL A 465 15.58 -30.59 1.95
CA VAL A 465 15.76 -29.18 1.58
C VAL A 465 15.78 -28.29 2.83
N GLY A 466 14.93 -28.56 3.83
CA GLY A 466 14.91 -27.87 5.11
C GLY A 466 16.22 -27.98 5.86
N VAL A 467 16.77 -29.18 5.97
CA VAL A 467 18.09 -29.44 6.61
C VAL A 467 19.19 -28.67 5.86
N ALA A 468 19.20 -28.74 4.52
CA ALA A 468 20.19 -28.01 3.72
C ALA A 468 20.09 -26.49 3.95
N HIS A 469 18.86 -25.95 4.03
CA HIS A 469 18.62 -24.53 4.27
C HIS A 469 19.10 -24.11 5.67
N LEU A 470 18.71 -24.83 6.71
CA LEU A 470 19.12 -24.55 8.09
C LEU A 470 20.65 -24.65 8.26
N PHE A 471 21.27 -25.68 7.68
CA PHE A 471 22.72 -25.83 7.72
C PHE A 471 23.44 -24.73 6.96
N THR A 472 22.87 -24.28 5.86
CA THR A 472 23.41 -23.10 5.15
C THR A 472 23.33 -21.86 6.05
N GLY A 473 22.24 -21.66 6.80
CA GLY A 473 22.12 -20.59 7.79
C GLY A 473 23.21 -20.64 8.85
N LEU A 474 23.46 -21.83 9.44
CA LEU A 474 24.57 -22.04 10.36
C LEU A 474 25.94 -21.78 9.70
N GLY A 475 26.10 -22.12 8.41
CA GLY A 475 27.30 -21.82 7.64
C GLY A 475 27.54 -20.32 7.48
N VAL A 476 26.50 -19.55 7.25
CA VAL A 476 26.59 -18.08 7.21
C VAL A 476 26.99 -17.52 8.58
N GLN A 477 26.44 -18.06 9.68
CA GLN A 477 26.84 -17.68 11.04
C GLN A 477 28.33 -17.98 11.30
N PHE A 478 28.79 -19.16 10.89
CA PHE A 478 30.21 -19.51 10.97
C PHE A 478 31.09 -18.51 10.23
N TYR A 479 30.69 -18.15 9.00
CA TYR A 479 31.41 -17.18 8.18
C TYR A 479 31.48 -15.79 8.85
N GLN A 480 30.36 -15.32 9.45
CA GLN A 480 30.30 -14.04 10.16
C GLN A 480 31.23 -14.02 11.36
N LEU A 481 31.22 -15.08 12.20
CA LEU A 481 32.08 -15.20 13.37
C LEU A 481 33.56 -15.31 12.99
N ALA A 482 33.86 -16.08 11.95
CA ALA A 482 35.22 -16.20 11.42
C ALA A 482 35.76 -14.85 10.89
N LYS A 483 34.93 -14.08 10.18
CA LYS A 483 35.27 -12.75 9.70
C LYS A 483 35.54 -11.76 10.86
N GLN A 484 34.83 -11.91 11.96
CA GLN A 484 35.06 -11.15 13.20
C GLN A 484 36.25 -11.68 14.01
N LYS A 485 36.97 -12.71 13.53
CA LYS A 485 38.09 -13.39 14.21
C LYS A 485 37.68 -14.06 15.56
N LYS A 486 36.41 -14.33 15.76
CA LYS A 486 35.87 -15.01 16.95
C LYS A 486 35.79 -16.53 16.71
N TYR A 487 36.94 -17.17 16.49
CA TYR A 487 37.00 -18.59 16.12
C TYR A 487 36.49 -19.52 17.23
N ALA A 488 36.68 -19.16 18.51
CA ALA A 488 36.16 -19.94 19.61
C ALA A 488 34.63 -19.97 19.65
N ASP A 489 33.99 -18.82 19.43
CA ASP A 489 32.53 -18.72 19.35
C ASP A 489 32.01 -19.49 18.15
N ALA A 490 32.70 -19.42 16.98
CA ALA A 490 32.34 -20.22 15.81
C ALA A 490 32.37 -21.73 16.09
N LEU A 491 33.34 -22.23 16.88
CA LEU A 491 33.38 -23.59 17.29
C LEU A 491 32.20 -23.95 18.21
N TYR A 492 31.96 -23.14 19.23
CA TYR A 492 30.98 -23.44 20.29
C TYR A 492 29.53 -23.29 19.81
N ASP A 493 29.25 -22.25 19.07
CA ASP A 493 27.87 -21.86 18.69
C ASP A 493 27.46 -22.45 17.33
N VAL A 494 28.41 -22.96 16.51
CA VAL A 494 28.10 -23.49 15.19
C VAL A 494 28.57 -24.93 15.01
N VAL A 495 29.87 -25.23 15.21
CA VAL A 495 30.40 -26.54 14.87
C VAL A 495 29.77 -27.62 15.75
N PHE A 496 29.59 -27.39 17.07
CA PHE A 496 28.94 -28.37 17.93
C PHE A 496 27.48 -28.63 17.55
N TRP A 497 26.77 -27.61 17.02
CA TRP A 497 25.42 -27.79 16.49
C TRP A 497 25.42 -28.63 15.22
N TYR A 498 26.38 -28.41 14.30
CA TYR A 498 26.52 -29.25 13.10
C TYR A 498 26.77 -30.73 13.49
N LEU A 499 27.65 -30.98 14.47
CA LEU A 499 27.96 -32.33 14.93
C LEU A 499 26.75 -32.98 15.60
N LEU A 500 26.02 -32.23 16.43
CA LEU A 500 24.87 -32.76 17.16
C LEU A 500 23.70 -33.03 16.19
N VAL A 501 23.22 -31.99 15.47
CA VAL A 501 22.04 -32.14 14.63
C VAL A 501 22.33 -33.03 13.43
N GLY A 502 23.47 -32.83 12.75
CA GLY A 502 23.89 -33.69 11.62
C GLY A 502 24.08 -35.15 12.02
N GLY A 503 24.72 -35.41 13.17
CA GLY A 503 24.86 -36.75 13.69
C GLY A 503 23.54 -37.41 14.04
N LEU A 504 22.61 -36.68 14.68
CA LEU A 504 21.27 -37.20 15.00
C LEU A 504 20.46 -37.51 13.72
N ILE A 505 20.57 -36.68 12.69
CA ILE A 505 19.90 -36.93 11.39
C ILE A 505 20.43 -38.24 10.76
N VAL A 506 21.75 -38.46 10.72
CA VAL A 506 22.32 -39.66 10.15
C VAL A 506 21.93 -40.91 10.97
N VAL A 507 21.89 -40.81 12.29
CA VAL A 507 21.39 -41.88 13.15
C VAL A 507 19.90 -42.16 12.87
N LEU A 508 19.07 -41.14 12.72
CA LEU A 508 17.65 -41.30 12.39
C LEU A 508 17.48 -42.01 11.02
N LEU A 509 18.24 -41.61 10.02
CA LEU A 509 18.23 -42.22 8.68
C LEU A 509 18.70 -43.72 8.71
N SER A 510 19.45 -44.14 9.72
CA SER A 510 19.89 -45.52 9.86
C SER A 510 18.89 -46.43 10.56
N THR A 511 17.79 -45.88 11.14
CA THR A 511 16.76 -46.68 11.82
C THR A 511 15.89 -47.41 10.81
N GLU A 512 15.60 -48.69 11.03
CA GLU A 512 14.72 -49.50 10.17
C GLU A 512 13.32 -48.91 10.03
N ILE A 513 12.83 -48.26 11.10
CA ILE A 513 11.51 -47.59 11.08
C ILE A 513 11.49 -46.46 10.04
N PHE A 514 12.52 -45.63 10.03
CA PHE A 514 12.59 -44.50 9.11
C PHE A 514 12.84 -44.96 7.67
N GLN A 515 13.70 -45.99 7.49
CA GLN A 515 13.96 -46.55 6.17
C GLN A 515 12.71 -47.17 5.53
N ASN A 516 11.89 -47.87 6.31
CA ASN A 516 10.64 -48.46 5.84
C ASN A 516 9.57 -47.40 5.52
N ILE A 517 9.50 -46.33 6.30
CA ILE A 517 8.54 -45.21 6.04
C ILE A 517 9.00 -44.38 4.84
N ALA A 518 10.29 -44.15 4.73
CA ALA A 518 10.88 -43.25 3.76
C ALA A 518 11.12 -43.88 2.36
N GLU A 519 11.01 -45.19 2.27
CA GLU A 519 11.33 -45.98 1.06
C GLU A 519 12.65 -45.56 0.40
N LEU A 520 13.67 -45.29 1.23
CA LEU A 520 14.94 -44.77 0.75
C LEU A 520 15.67 -45.83 -0.09
N PRO A 521 16.22 -45.42 -1.26
CA PRO A 521 16.93 -46.34 -2.17
C PRO A 521 18.31 -46.79 -1.64
N PHE A 522 18.70 -46.29 -0.44
CA PHE A 522 19.98 -46.60 0.18
C PHE A 522 19.84 -46.89 1.68
N VAL A 523 20.64 -47.79 2.14
CA VAL A 523 20.73 -48.17 3.59
C VAL A 523 22.01 -47.55 4.14
N VAL A 524 21.89 -46.81 5.26
CA VAL A 524 23.06 -46.27 5.96
C VAL A 524 23.79 -47.42 6.68
N PRO A 525 25.08 -47.69 6.35
CA PRO A 525 25.84 -48.76 6.99
C PRO A 525 25.95 -48.56 8.52
N GLY A 526 25.82 -49.62 9.30
CA GLY A 526 25.90 -49.56 10.76
C GLY A 526 27.15 -48.87 11.33
N PRO A 527 28.35 -49.05 10.77
CA PRO A 527 29.53 -48.30 11.19
C PRO A 527 29.41 -46.77 10.99
N VAL A 528 28.75 -46.34 9.94
CA VAL A 528 28.52 -44.89 9.66
C VAL A 528 27.56 -44.31 10.71
N ALA A 529 26.51 -45.04 11.04
CA ALA A 529 25.56 -44.65 12.09
C ALA A 529 26.25 -44.58 13.48
N ALA A 530 27.13 -45.53 13.78
CA ALA A 530 27.91 -45.51 15.04
C ALA A 530 28.83 -44.29 15.12
N VAL A 531 29.56 -43.98 14.04
CA VAL A 531 30.41 -42.77 13.97
C VAL A 531 29.58 -41.51 14.13
N ALA A 532 28.45 -41.42 13.45
CA ALA A 532 27.52 -40.29 13.55
C ALA A 532 26.98 -40.12 14.97
N GLY A 533 26.65 -41.22 15.67
CA GLY A 533 26.23 -41.19 17.06
C GLY A 533 27.32 -40.68 18.01
N VAL A 534 28.59 -41.10 17.78
CA VAL A 534 29.74 -40.57 18.55
C VAL A 534 29.92 -39.07 18.28
N LEU A 535 29.84 -38.62 17.05
CA LEU A 535 29.94 -37.18 16.70
C LEU A 535 28.80 -36.36 17.33
N ALA A 536 27.57 -36.89 17.32
CA ALA A 536 26.44 -36.27 18.01
C ALA A 536 26.68 -36.17 19.52
N GLY A 537 27.25 -37.23 20.14
CA GLY A 537 27.64 -37.22 21.54
C GLY A 537 28.71 -36.17 21.87
N ILE A 538 29.74 -36.04 21.02
CA ILE A 538 30.76 -34.97 21.16
C ILE A 538 30.11 -33.59 21.05
N GLY A 539 29.20 -33.38 20.10
CA GLY A 539 28.45 -32.13 19.94
C GLY A 539 27.62 -31.82 21.19
N ALA A 540 26.87 -32.79 21.72
CA ALA A 540 26.06 -32.64 22.93
C ALA A 540 26.90 -32.27 24.17
N VAL A 541 28.01 -32.98 24.39
CA VAL A 541 28.93 -32.67 25.47
C VAL A 541 29.57 -31.30 25.29
N GLY A 542 29.96 -30.97 24.06
CA GLY A 542 30.49 -29.65 23.71
C GLY A 542 29.52 -28.53 24.11
N ILE A 543 28.26 -28.62 23.69
CA ILE A 543 27.20 -27.61 23.99
C ILE A 543 26.98 -27.55 25.51
N LEU A 544 26.92 -28.71 26.21
CA LEU A 544 26.69 -28.75 27.64
C LEU A 544 27.71 -27.93 28.42
N PHE A 545 28.98 -27.99 28.02
CA PHE A 545 30.05 -27.26 28.71
C PHE A 545 30.29 -25.84 28.23
N THR A 546 29.86 -25.48 27.00
CA THR A 546 30.17 -24.21 26.39
C THR A 546 29.00 -23.22 26.41
N ALA A 547 27.73 -23.64 26.34
CA ALA A 547 26.57 -22.81 26.32
C ALA A 547 26.41 -21.87 27.53
N GLY A 548 26.99 -22.25 28.68
CA GLY A 548 26.96 -21.43 29.89
C GLY A 548 28.25 -20.62 30.17
N ARG A 549 29.14 -20.43 29.16
CA ARG A 549 30.49 -19.84 29.35
C ARG A 549 30.52 -18.43 29.94
N GLU A 550 29.46 -17.66 29.79
CA GLU A 550 29.33 -16.33 30.39
C GLU A 550 29.15 -16.34 31.90
N SER A 551 28.73 -17.47 32.49
CA SER A 551 28.48 -17.58 33.91
C SER A 551 29.71 -18.08 34.65
N ARG A 552 30.15 -17.33 35.69
CA ARG A 552 31.25 -17.75 36.56
C ARG A 552 30.88 -18.89 37.53
N ASN A 553 29.59 -19.12 37.79
CA ASN A 553 29.11 -20.16 38.69
C ASN A 553 28.99 -21.48 37.94
N PRO A 554 29.68 -22.56 38.37
CA PRO A 554 29.68 -23.83 37.66
C PRO A 554 28.31 -24.51 37.61
N VAL A 555 27.47 -24.33 38.63
CA VAL A 555 26.11 -24.88 38.64
C VAL A 555 25.22 -24.16 37.62
N LYS A 556 25.29 -22.83 37.60
CA LYS A 556 24.56 -22.03 36.56
C LYS A 556 25.06 -22.37 35.17
N ARG A 557 26.36 -22.62 34.99
CA ARG A 557 26.95 -22.99 33.70
C ARG A 557 26.41 -24.34 33.22
N PHE A 558 26.34 -25.32 34.07
CA PHE A 558 25.78 -26.64 33.75
C PHE A 558 24.28 -26.58 33.42
N LEU A 559 23.50 -25.85 34.23
CA LEU A 559 22.06 -25.66 33.98
C LEU A 559 21.78 -24.91 32.66
N LYS A 560 22.58 -23.89 32.35
CA LYS A 560 22.50 -23.20 31.04
C LYS A 560 22.90 -24.15 29.91
N GLY A 561 23.86 -25.02 30.08
CA GLY A 561 24.25 -26.03 29.12
C GLY A 561 23.14 -27.05 28.85
N LEU A 562 22.47 -27.52 29.91
CA LEU A 562 21.32 -28.42 29.80
C LEU A 562 20.15 -27.74 29.09
N TYR A 563 19.88 -26.45 29.39
CA TYR A 563 18.91 -25.64 28.66
C TYR A 563 19.33 -25.44 27.19
N GLY A 564 20.63 -25.26 26.91
CA GLY A 564 21.16 -25.21 25.55
C GLY A 564 20.86 -26.48 24.76
N LEU A 565 21.03 -27.65 25.34
CA LEU A 565 20.68 -28.93 24.70
C LEU A 565 19.20 -29.07 24.38
N TYR A 566 18.29 -28.44 25.15
CA TYR A 566 16.87 -28.38 24.83
C TYR A 566 16.63 -27.67 23.48
N GLY A 567 17.55 -26.80 23.03
CA GLY A 567 17.52 -26.19 21.70
C GLY A 567 17.47 -27.20 20.53
N VAL A 568 17.82 -28.47 20.72
CA VAL A 568 17.61 -29.52 19.71
C VAL A 568 16.16 -29.65 19.32
N SER A 569 15.23 -29.46 20.26
CA SER A 569 13.78 -29.47 19.97
C SER A 569 13.37 -28.33 19.01
N SER A 570 14.02 -27.16 19.09
CA SER A 570 13.81 -26.07 18.15
C SER A 570 14.26 -26.44 16.73
N TYR A 571 15.44 -27.07 16.58
CA TYR A 571 15.89 -27.53 15.26
C TYR A 571 14.96 -28.58 14.67
N LEU A 572 14.44 -29.51 15.49
CA LEU A 572 13.45 -30.49 15.05
C LEU A 572 12.15 -29.78 14.58
N SER A 573 11.67 -28.84 15.38
CA SER A 573 10.49 -28.04 15.03
C SER A 573 10.70 -27.26 13.71
N ASP A 574 11.88 -26.66 13.53
CA ASP A 574 12.24 -25.95 12.32
C ASP A 574 12.22 -26.87 11.09
N ILE A 575 12.81 -28.08 11.20
CA ILE A 575 12.78 -29.09 10.12
C ILE A 575 11.34 -29.51 9.81
N LEU A 576 10.52 -29.79 10.82
CA LEU A 576 9.11 -30.15 10.63
C LEU A 576 8.31 -29.02 9.97
N SER A 577 8.69 -27.77 10.14
CA SER A 577 8.06 -26.62 9.50
C SER A 577 8.11 -26.68 7.96
N TYR A 578 9.07 -27.42 7.37
CA TYR A 578 9.16 -27.61 5.92
C TYR A 578 8.10 -28.57 5.36
N SER A 579 7.30 -29.24 6.21
CA SER A 579 6.11 -29.98 5.76
C SER A 579 5.11 -29.10 5.01
N ARG A 580 5.18 -27.78 5.17
CA ARG A 580 4.38 -26.81 4.39
C ARG A 580 4.65 -26.88 2.89
N LEU A 581 5.85 -27.26 2.47
CA LEU A 581 6.18 -27.44 1.06
C LEU A 581 5.28 -28.55 0.46
N LEU A 582 5.14 -29.66 1.18
CA LEU A 582 4.21 -30.71 0.82
C LEU A 582 2.77 -30.22 0.84
N ALA A 583 2.34 -29.62 1.95
CA ALA A 583 0.94 -29.21 2.13
C ALA A 583 0.45 -28.27 1.05
N LEU A 584 1.26 -27.25 0.68
CA LEU A 584 0.89 -26.28 -0.35
C LEU A 584 1.01 -26.84 -1.76
N GLY A 585 2.05 -27.63 -2.05
CA GLY A 585 2.20 -28.29 -3.34
C GLY A 585 1.04 -29.24 -3.64
N LEU A 586 0.64 -30.07 -2.65
CA LEU A 586 -0.54 -30.91 -2.78
C LEU A 586 -1.84 -30.12 -2.91
N ALA A 587 -2.02 -29.06 -2.09
CA ALA A 587 -3.21 -28.22 -2.16
C ALA A 587 -3.40 -27.64 -3.55
N THR A 588 -2.34 -27.11 -4.17
CA THR A 588 -2.37 -26.56 -5.52
C THR A 588 -2.85 -27.60 -6.53
N SER A 589 -2.28 -28.80 -6.49
CA SER A 589 -2.62 -29.89 -7.42
C SER A 589 -4.04 -30.43 -7.19
N VAL A 590 -4.42 -30.72 -5.92
CA VAL A 590 -5.76 -31.22 -5.58
C VAL A 590 -6.86 -30.24 -6.01
N ILE A 591 -6.70 -28.95 -5.71
CA ILE A 591 -7.70 -27.93 -6.09
C ILE A 591 -7.80 -27.82 -7.60
N SER A 592 -6.69 -27.88 -8.34
CA SER A 592 -6.67 -27.88 -9.80
C SER A 592 -7.46 -29.07 -10.37
N THR A 593 -7.19 -30.28 -9.89
CA THR A 593 -7.87 -31.51 -10.29
C THR A 593 -9.38 -31.42 -10.04
N VAL A 594 -9.80 -30.93 -8.88
CA VAL A 594 -11.22 -30.75 -8.57
C VAL A 594 -11.91 -29.80 -9.56
N PHE A 595 -11.28 -28.66 -9.92
CA PHE A 595 -11.86 -27.76 -10.91
C PHE A 595 -11.93 -28.38 -12.31
N ASN A 596 -10.92 -29.16 -12.71
CA ASN A 596 -10.93 -29.87 -13.98
C ASN A 596 -12.05 -30.88 -14.04
N GLN A 597 -12.24 -31.70 -13.01
CA GLN A 597 -13.29 -32.69 -12.91
C GLN A 597 -14.69 -32.05 -12.89
N LEU A 598 -14.88 -30.96 -12.11
CA LEU A 598 -16.13 -30.21 -12.10
C LEU A 598 -16.48 -29.65 -13.50
N GLY A 599 -15.47 -29.10 -14.20
CA GLY A 599 -15.66 -28.62 -15.57
C GLY A 599 -16.05 -29.70 -16.53
N ALA A 600 -15.52 -30.93 -16.39
CA ALA A 600 -15.78 -32.07 -17.24
C ALA A 600 -17.15 -32.78 -16.99
N MET A 601 -17.84 -32.45 -15.88
CA MET A 601 -19.09 -33.16 -15.49
C MET A 601 -20.21 -33.13 -16.53
N LEU A 602 -20.29 -32.09 -17.37
CA LEU A 602 -21.30 -31.99 -18.42
C LEU A 602 -20.93 -32.77 -19.70
N GLY A 603 -19.77 -33.46 -19.73
CA GLY A 603 -19.31 -34.29 -20.83
C GLY A 603 -18.88 -33.52 -22.07
N GLY A 604 -18.59 -34.29 -23.16
CA GLY A 604 -18.17 -33.76 -24.45
C GLY A 604 -19.36 -33.20 -25.24
N GLY A 605 -19.27 -31.97 -25.69
CA GLY A 605 -20.28 -31.28 -26.48
C GLY A 605 -20.09 -29.78 -26.39
N VAL A 606 -20.77 -29.00 -27.23
CA VAL A 606 -20.61 -27.54 -27.26
C VAL A 606 -20.94 -26.90 -25.91
N VAL A 607 -22.05 -27.35 -25.28
CA VAL A 607 -22.47 -26.84 -23.96
C VAL A 607 -21.47 -27.24 -22.88
N GLY A 608 -21.00 -28.50 -22.88
CA GLY A 608 -19.96 -28.96 -21.95
C GLY A 608 -18.64 -28.22 -22.13
N ALA A 609 -18.24 -27.94 -23.38
CA ALA A 609 -17.01 -27.18 -23.64
C ALA A 609 -17.09 -25.73 -23.13
N ILE A 610 -18.23 -25.05 -23.31
CA ILE A 610 -18.43 -23.69 -22.77
C ILE A 610 -18.40 -23.72 -21.24
N PHE A 611 -19.10 -24.67 -20.63
CA PHE A 611 -19.11 -24.80 -19.17
C PHE A 611 -17.70 -25.11 -18.63
N PHE A 612 -16.99 -26.07 -19.26
CA PHE A 612 -15.59 -26.35 -18.91
C PHE A 612 -14.73 -25.10 -18.98
N ALA A 613 -14.81 -24.33 -20.06
CA ALA A 613 -13.99 -23.10 -20.23
C ALA A 613 -14.29 -22.07 -19.15
N VAL A 614 -15.54 -21.90 -18.74
CA VAL A 614 -15.93 -20.97 -17.67
C VAL A 614 -15.40 -21.45 -16.32
N VAL A 615 -15.63 -22.72 -15.96
CA VAL A 615 -15.16 -23.31 -14.70
C VAL A 615 -13.63 -23.31 -14.65
N PHE A 616 -12.98 -23.67 -15.75
CA PHE A 616 -11.51 -23.66 -15.89
C PHE A 616 -10.95 -22.25 -15.66
N LEU A 617 -11.47 -21.24 -16.35
CA LEU A 617 -10.98 -19.87 -16.23
C LEU A 617 -11.16 -19.33 -14.81
N ILE A 618 -12.34 -19.48 -14.22
CA ILE A 618 -12.62 -18.97 -12.86
C ILE A 618 -11.84 -19.79 -11.84
N GLY A 619 -11.90 -21.10 -11.91
CA GLY A 619 -11.27 -22.01 -10.96
C GLY A 619 -9.75 -21.87 -10.93
N HIS A 620 -9.09 -21.92 -12.09
CA HIS A 620 -7.63 -21.77 -12.16
C HIS A 620 -7.13 -20.36 -11.86
N SER A 621 -7.90 -19.31 -12.20
CA SER A 621 -7.56 -17.96 -11.81
C SER A 621 -7.59 -17.79 -10.28
N MET A 622 -8.63 -18.33 -9.64
CA MET A 622 -8.75 -18.30 -8.18
C MET A 622 -7.67 -19.16 -7.51
N ASN A 623 -7.45 -20.38 -7.99
CA ASN A 623 -6.45 -21.31 -7.47
C ASN A 623 -5.03 -20.70 -7.58
N MET A 624 -4.69 -20.15 -8.74
CA MET A 624 -3.41 -19.46 -8.96
C MET A 624 -3.24 -18.30 -8.00
N ALA A 625 -4.26 -17.45 -7.83
CA ALA A 625 -4.16 -16.27 -6.93
C ALA A 625 -3.95 -16.68 -5.47
N ILE A 626 -4.71 -17.67 -4.98
CA ILE A 626 -4.62 -18.14 -3.59
C ILE A 626 -3.27 -18.81 -3.34
N ASN A 627 -2.83 -19.70 -4.22
CA ASN A 627 -1.58 -20.44 -4.02
C ASN A 627 -0.33 -19.59 -4.28
N LEU A 628 -0.40 -18.61 -5.21
CA LEU A 628 0.68 -17.64 -5.41
C LEU A 628 0.90 -16.79 -4.14
N LEU A 629 -0.19 -16.30 -3.55
CA LEU A 629 -0.14 -15.57 -2.28
C LEU A 629 0.34 -16.49 -1.13
N GLY A 630 -0.18 -17.71 -1.07
CA GLY A 630 0.23 -18.71 -0.08
C GLY A 630 1.71 -19.02 -0.18
N ALA A 631 2.23 -19.30 -1.37
CA ALA A 631 3.65 -19.55 -1.61
C ALA A 631 4.51 -18.35 -1.18
N TYR A 632 4.09 -17.11 -1.51
CA TYR A 632 4.79 -15.90 -1.08
C TYR A 632 4.87 -15.78 0.45
N VAL A 633 3.74 -15.87 1.14
CA VAL A 633 3.67 -15.71 2.59
C VAL A 633 4.46 -16.81 3.32
N HIS A 634 4.31 -18.06 2.89
CA HIS A 634 4.95 -19.18 3.57
C HIS A 634 6.44 -19.28 3.26
N THR A 635 6.88 -18.87 2.06
CA THR A 635 8.31 -18.73 1.75
C THR A 635 8.94 -17.65 2.61
N ASN A 636 8.31 -16.47 2.73
CA ASN A 636 8.81 -15.41 3.63
C ASN A 636 8.94 -15.91 5.07
N ARG A 637 7.96 -16.67 5.55
CA ARG A 637 8.01 -17.22 6.91
C ARG A 637 9.19 -18.18 7.10
N LEU A 638 9.44 -19.09 6.16
CA LEU A 638 10.58 -20.00 6.22
C LEU A 638 11.92 -19.24 6.21
N GLN A 639 11.98 -18.10 5.50
CA GLN A 639 13.17 -17.25 5.52
C GLN A 639 13.32 -16.53 6.88
N PHE A 640 12.26 -15.92 7.38
CA PHE A 640 12.32 -15.05 8.56
C PHE A 640 12.49 -15.81 9.87
N VAL A 641 11.77 -16.92 10.03
CA VAL A 641 11.73 -17.65 11.31
C VAL A 641 12.82 -18.72 11.36
N GLU A 642 12.84 -19.59 10.35
CA GLU A 642 13.69 -20.77 10.35
C GLU A 642 15.13 -20.44 9.90
N PHE A 643 15.32 -19.57 8.89
CA PHE A 643 16.64 -19.28 8.34
C PHE A 643 17.32 -18.09 9.03
N PHE A 644 16.70 -16.92 9.05
CA PHE A 644 17.30 -15.73 9.67
C PHE A 644 17.50 -15.90 11.18
N GLY A 645 16.60 -16.59 11.86
CA GLY A 645 16.73 -16.91 13.29
C GLY A 645 18.02 -17.63 13.67
N LYS A 646 18.82 -18.13 12.70
CA LYS A 646 20.10 -18.80 12.96
C LYS A 646 21.30 -17.85 13.00
N PHE A 647 21.27 -16.73 12.25
CA PHE A 647 22.48 -15.90 12.09
C PHE A 647 22.22 -14.40 11.94
N TYR A 648 20.97 -13.98 11.90
CA TYR A 648 20.60 -12.62 11.50
C TYR A 648 19.75 -11.95 12.58
N GLU A 649 20.22 -10.85 13.13
CA GLU A 649 19.51 -10.04 14.13
C GLU A 649 18.86 -8.81 13.49
N GLY A 650 19.55 -8.21 12.52
CA GLY A 650 19.11 -7.01 11.82
C GLY A 650 19.32 -5.74 12.64
N GLY A 651 18.44 -4.76 12.48
CA GLY A 651 18.49 -3.49 13.20
C GLY A 651 19.20 -2.36 12.45
N GLY A 652 19.67 -2.61 11.22
CA GLY A 652 20.27 -1.58 10.39
C GLY A 652 19.25 -0.52 9.94
N ARG A 653 19.68 0.74 9.91
CA ARG A 653 18.89 1.89 9.45
C ARG A 653 18.99 2.03 7.94
N ALA A 654 17.84 2.18 7.24
CA ALA A 654 17.84 2.38 5.81
C ALA A 654 18.52 3.70 5.40
N TYR A 655 19.35 3.65 4.36
CA TYR A 655 19.97 4.83 3.78
C TYR A 655 18.94 5.68 3.04
N ALA A 656 18.73 6.91 3.52
CA ALA A 656 17.81 7.88 2.98
C ALA A 656 18.55 9.18 2.60
N PRO A 657 19.14 9.23 1.39
CA PRO A 657 19.90 10.39 0.96
C PRO A 657 19.02 11.63 0.80
N PHE A 658 19.57 12.79 1.10
CA PHE A 658 18.97 14.09 0.81
C PHE A 658 18.96 14.30 -0.70
N ALA A 659 17.82 14.01 -1.32
CA ALA A 659 17.58 14.09 -2.77
C ALA A 659 16.33 14.93 -3.02
N ALA A 660 16.10 15.33 -4.28
CA ALA A 660 14.81 15.89 -4.68
C ALA A 660 13.78 14.76 -4.75
N ASN A 661 13.15 14.45 -3.60
CA ASN A 661 12.12 13.43 -3.50
C ASN A 661 10.81 13.94 -4.11
N THR A 662 10.57 13.60 -5.36
CA THR A 662 9.34 13.95 -6.08
C THR A 662 8.29 12.86 -5.88
N LYS A 663 7.04 13.26 -5.67
CA LYS A 663 5.90 12.34 -5.44
C LYS A 663 5.25 11.91 -6.75
N HIS A 664 5.14 12.83 -7.72
CA HIS A 664 4.37 12.65 -8.94
C HIS A 664 5.23 12.37 -10.17
N PHE A 665 6.47 12.83 -10.19
CA PHE A 665 7.40 12.69 -11.32
C PHE A 665 8.70 12.01 -10.88
N GLN A 666 9.45 11.50 -11.84
CA GLN A 666 10.79 10.96 -11.61
C GLN A 666 11.80 11.85 -12.33
N ILE A 667 12.69 12.49 -11.57
CA ILE A 667 13.75 13.29 -12.17
C ILE A 667 14.83 12.33 -12.73
N LYS A 668 15.06 12.39 -14.04
CA LYS A 668 16.18 11.69 -14.68
C LYS A 668 17.30 12.67 -14.92
N GLU A 669 18.51 12.38 -14.39
CA GLU A 669 19.72 13.08 -14.82
C GLU A 669 20.04 12.67 -16.26
N GLU A 670 20.30 13.65 -17.10
CA GLU A 670 20.94 13.40 -18.40
C GLU A 670 22.36 12.90 -18.12
N LYS A 671 22.66 11.68 -18.59
CA LYS A 671 24.00 11.07 -18.50
C LYS A 671 24.96 11.77 -19.43
#